data_734d4a22ae3f1b37abfb4664faf9d780
#
_entry.id   734d4a22ae3f1b37abfb4664faf9d780
#
_cell.length_a   1.000
_cell.length_b   1.000
_cell.length_c   1.000
_cell.angle_alpha   90.00
_cell.angle_beta   90.00
_cell.angle_gamma   90.00
#
_symmetry.space_group_name_H-M   'P 1'
#
loop_
_entity.id
_entity.type
_entity.pdbx_description
1 polymer ?
#
loop_
_entity_poly.entity_id
_entity_poly.type
_entity_poly.pdbx_seq_one_letter_code
_entity_poly.pdbx_strand_id
1 'polypeptide(L)'
;MKKFILIIVFSCFSFNVFGQDKSIEQFPVFPSCQQKSNVELENCFYEEVQKLVFSSFTIPEKVKENGFKGSFRVLFEVNKEGKFVLQYVDAPYPELNEEVKRIFGLMPIIGPPTFAGNPTYSRYSIKINIPLEESLNAANSVLNESSKNLNQKKELTEYDAIKYSEFSHPEFKSNLNIPFSHNLYTQFDAALNQIGTNNHTASKPYTYAEVSQYYDFKEAYQKIKKDKSSVWGKKLWNDHTVAIQGEDYWFTLNPIFDLRAGVSSPKVNDYTYQNTRGIQIQGGLGKKLNFTTSIYESQGRFAGYYNDYAESIQPSGGNPAVIPGIGIAKSFKTDAYDFALADANITYNADKFINLQLGYGRNFIGDGYRSLLTSDGASPYPFFKINTTFWKIKYTNTYMWLKDIRPEATIDGTYGSKYMANHFLSWNVTKRWNLSFFESVVWTNTNDRGFDFSFVNPIIFYRTVEFNSSSKTGNAMLGFTSKYKLSNQWAIYGQFLIDEFALNDVKASNKSWRNKFGYQAGVKYYNAFNIQNLFLQAEYNHVNPYVYAHSNPITNYGHSNQSLGHQWGGNAKEFLIIARYNKDRWFGDLKLTYGVRGLDFDNDDDSFNYGGNIYKNYNEGRPFDTGVKVGQGNKTTIMIADFQAGYLINPSTNFKLFGSLIYRSFDPSKNTLTTFKQDTTWFSFGVRADLFNWYFDY
;
A
#
# COMPACT_ATOMS: atom_id res chain seq x y z
N MET A 1 26.99 -18.38 -27.16
CA MET A 1 26.03 -18.05 -26.09
C MET A 1 26.53 -17.06 -25.05
N LYS A 2 27.81 -16.82 -24.80
CA LYS A 2 28.31 -15.81 -23.82
C LYS A 2 28.29 -14.34 -24.32
N LYS A 3 28.09 -14.07 -25.60
CA LYS A 3 27.99 -12.71 -26.17
C LYS A 3 26.55 -12.15 -26.26
N PHE A 4 25.52 -12.98 -26.13
CA PHE A 4 24.13 -12.54 -26.22
C PHE A 4 23.55 -12.03 -24.90
N ILE A 5 24.08 -12.49 -23.78
CA ILE A 5 23.62 -12.05 -22.43
C ILE A 5 24.12 -10.64 -22.08
N LEU A 6 25.28 -10.24 -22.66
CA LEU A 6 25.84 -8.91 -22.41
C LEU A 6 25.10 -7.78 -23.17
N ILE A 7 24.41 -8.11 -24.26
CA ILE A 7 23.68 -7.12 -25.08
C ILE A 7 22.34 -6.76 -24.45
N ILE A 8 21.70 -7.67 -23.74
CA ILE A 8 20.40 -7.41 -23.09
C ILE A 8 20.56 -6.53 -21.84
N VAL A 9 21.67 -6.63 -21.13
CA VAL A 9 21.95 -5.78 -19.95
C VAL A 9 22.37 -4.37 -20.36
N PHE A 10 22.98 -4.20 -21.56
CA PHE A 10 23.43 -2.88 -22.03
C PHE A 10 22.34 -2.10 -22.79
N SER A 11 21.34 -2.77 -23.34
CA SER A 11 20.22 -2.11 -24.05
C SER A 11 19.22 -1.41 -23.09
N CYS A 12 19.28 -1.68 -21.81
CA CYS A 12 18.45 -0.98 -20.81
C CYS A 12 19.06 0.33 -20.31
N PHE A 13 20.29 0.68 -20.69
CA PHE A 13 20.99 1.87 -20.20
C PHE A 13 21.34 2.92 -21.27
N SER A 14 20.92 2.74 -22.52
CA SER A 14 21.15 3.72 -23.57
C SER A 14 19.88 4.48 -23.96
N PHE A 15 19.23 5.14 -22.99
CA PHE A 15 18.53 6.37 -23.30
C PHE A 15 19.50 7.52 -23.08
N ASN A 16 20.20 7.92 -24.15
CA ASN A 16 20.78 9.24 -24.22
C ASN A 16 19.61 10.23 -24.18
N VAL A 17 19.34 10.76 -23.00
CA VAL A 17 18.57 11.98 -22.84
C VAL A 17 19.51 13.11 -23.31
N PHE A 18 19.51 13.39 -24.60
CA PHE A 18 19.77 14.73 -25.07
C PHE A 18 18.51 15.55 -24.78
N GLY A 19 18.29 15.87 -23.53
CA GLY A 19 17.48 16.99 -23.15
C GLY A 19 18.28 18.24 -23.52
N GLN A 20 17.92 18.92 -24.60
CA GLN A 20 18.17 20.34 -24.68
C GLN A 20 17.47 20.94 -23.46
N ASP A 21 18.24 21.59 -22.62
CA ASP A 21 17.80 22.41 -21.50
C ASP A 21 17.05 23.65 -22.05
N LYS A 22 15.82 23.44 -22.54
CA LYS A 22 14.84 24.49 -22.65
C LYS A 22 14.19 24.53 -21.28
N SER A 23 14.60 25.48 -20.43
CA SER A 23 13.86 25.80 -19.24
C SER A 23 12.39 25.98 -19.65
N ILE A 24 11.51 25.21 -19.02
CA ILE A 24 10.07 25.18 -19.34
C ILE A 24 9.48 26.58 -19.14
N GLU A 25 10.07 27.39 -18.25
CA GLU A 25 9.71 28.80 -17.98
C GLU A 25 10.82 29.74 -18.42
N GLN A 26 10.44 30.86 -19.05
CA GLN A 26 11.32 31.94 -19.42
C GLN A 26 10.82 33.26 -18.81
N PHE A 27 11.72 34.03 -18.23
CA PHE A 27 11.44 35.35 -17.67
C PHE A 27 11.02 36.34 -18.76
N PRO A 28 10.29 37.42 -18.40
CA PRO A 28 9.99 38.53 -19.33
C PRO A 28 11.30 39.15 -19.82
N VAL A 29 11.30 39.55 -21.10
CA VAL A 29 12.54 39.95 -21.77
C VAL A 29 12.49 41.46 -22.10
N PHE A 30 13.32 42.25 -21.41
CA PHE A 30 13.59 43.60 -21.83
C PHE A 30 14.43 43.61 -23.13
N PRO A 31 14.29 44.65 -23.99
CA PRO A 31 15.09 44.77 -25.21
C PRO A 31 16.59 44.67 -24.95
N SER A 32 17.08 45.22 -23.81
CA SER A 32 18.47 45.14 -23.35
C SER A 32 18.93 43.75 -22.93
N CYS A 33 17.97 42.82 -22.65
CA CYS A 33 18.24 41.48 -22.14
C CYS A 33 18.09 40.40 -23.20
N GLN A 34 17.79 40.70 -24.47
CA GLN A 34 17.46 39.74 -25.53
C GLN A 34 18.54 38.69 -25.85
N GLN A 35 19.83 38.99 -25.55
CA GLN A 35 20.94 38.07 -25.85
C GLN A 35 21.46 37.31 -24.61
N LYS A 36 20.76 37.39 -23.49
CA LYS A 36 21.11 36.72 -22.25
C LYS A 36 20.61 35.27 -22.22
N SER A 37 21.38 34.39 -21.58
CA SER A 37 20.93 33.03 -21.29
C SER A 37 19.77 33.04 -20.28
N ASN A 38 18.95 31.99 -20.23
CA ASN A 38 17.80 31.91 -19.31
C ASN A 38 18.17 32.14 -17.84
N VAL A 39 19.34 31.71 -17.41
CA VAL A 39 19.84 31.94 -16.05
C VAL A 39 20.21 33.40 -15.80
N GLU A 40 20.69 34.11 -16.83
CA GLU A 40 21.04 35.53 -16.76
C GLU A 40 19.86 36.47 -16.99
N LEU A 41 18.76 35.94 -17.61
CA LEU A 41 17.54 36.71 -17.87
C LEU A 41 16.83 37.15 -16.59
N GLU A 42 16.81 36.32 -15.57
CA GLU A 42 16.22 36.66 -14.28
C GLU A 42 16.94 37.89 -13.64
N ASN A 43 18.24 37.83 -13.58
CA ASN A 43 19.04 38.96 -13.02
C ASN A 43 18.85 40.21 -13.86
N CYS A 44 18.97 40.12 -15.18
CA CYS A 44 18.79 41.24 -16.08
C CYS A 44 17.39 41.86 -15.99
N PHE A 45 16.35 41.02 -15.87
CA PHE A 45 14.97 41.47 -15.67
C PHE A 45 14.82 42.32 -14.40
N TYR A 46 15.34 41.82 -13.26
CA TYR A 46 15.24 42.53 -12.01
C TYR A 46 16.09 43.81 -12.01
N GLU A 47 17.29 43.80 -12.60
CA GLU A 47 18.15 44.97 -12.74
C GLU A 47 17.43 46.09 -13.55
N GLU A 48 16.84 45.75 -14.66
CA GLU A 48 16.11 46.76 -15.51
C GLU A 48 14.85 47.26 -14.80
N VAL A 49 14.10 46.40 -14.12
CA VAL A 49 12.91 46.83 -13.33
C VAL A 49 13.37 47.76 -12.20
N GLN A 50 14.44 47.45 -11.45
CA GLN A 50 14.94 48.29 -10.40
C GLN A 50 15.42 49.64 -10.96
N LYS A 51 16.18 49.62 -12.03
CA LYS A 51 16.67 50.85 -12.70
C LYS A 51 15.52 51.76 -13.11
N LEU A 52 14.47 51.23 -13.73
CA LEU A 52 13.28 51.99 -14.13
C LEU A 52 12.51 52.54 -12.93
N VAL A 53 12.33 51.74 -11.89
CA VAL A 53 11.67 52.14 -10.65
C VAL A 53 12.48 53.25 -10.00
N PHE A 54 13.76 53.04 -9.74
CA PHE A 54 14.57 54.02 -9.03
C PHE A 54 14.84 55.30 -9.79
N SER A 55 14.97 55.26 -11.13
CA SER A 55 15.11 56.46 -11.94
C SER A 55 13.85 57.34 -11.98
N SER A 56 12.67 56.75 -11.76
CA SER A 56 11.37 57.40 -11.85
C SER A 56 10.70 57.67 -10.50
N PHE A 57 11.26 57.15 -9.40
CA PHE A 57 10.65 57.22 -8.08
C PHE A 57 10.98 58.56 -7.39
N THR A 58 9.90 59.25 -7.02
CA THR A 58 10.02 60.51 -6.24
C THR A 58 9.45 60.26 -4.85
N ILE A 59 10.29 60.46 -3.79
CA ILE A 59 9.79 60.32 -2.43
C ILE A 59 8.77 61.42 -2.14
N PRO A 60 7.47 61.08 -1.81
CA PRO A 60 6.45 62.07 -1.50
C PRO A 60 6.85 62.97 -0.34
N GLU A 61 6.50 64.27 -0.43
CA GLU A 61 6.91 65.27 0.56
C GLU A 61 6.54 64.91 1.98
N LYS A 62 5.33 64.41 2.18
CA LYS A 62 4.84 63.93 3.50
C LYS A 62 5.68 62.82 4.10
N VAL A 63 6.25 61.95 3.26
CA VAL A 63 7.15 60.86 3.70
C VAL A 63 8.53 61.43 4.06
N LYS A 64 8.97 62.47 3.35
CA LYS A 64 10.20 63.20 3.64
C LYS A 64 10.09 63.97 4.96
N GLU A 65 9.00 64.73 5.13
CA GLU A 65 8.72 65.48 6.34
C GLU A 65 8.65 64.63 7.59
N ASN A 66 8.09 63.42 7.47
CA ASN A 66 8.02 62.47 8.58
C ASN A 66 9.36 61.72 8.81
N GLY A 67 10.40 62.01 8.03
CA GLY A 67 11.74 61.39 8.19
C GLY A 67 11.74 59.87 8.07
N PHE A 68 10.82 59.27 7.31
CA PHE A 68 10.67 57.84 7.19
C PHE A 68 11.93 57.20 6.60
N LYS A 69 12.50 56.22 7.32
CA LYS A 69 13.59 55.35 6.88
C LYS A 69 13.13 53.91 7.01
N GLY A 70 13.07 53.20 5.90
CA GLY A 70 12.60 51.80 5.90
C GLY A 70 12.49 51.23 4.51
N SER A 71 11.87 50.11 4.43
CA SER A 71 11.62 49.46 3.16
C SER A 71 10.17 48.94 3.05
N PHE A 72 9.67 48.88 1.85
CA PHE A 72 8.38 48.28 1.55
C PHE A 72 8.47 47.42 0.30
N ARG A 73 7.47 46.53 0.10
CA ARG A 73 7.45 45.56 -1.00
C ARG A 73 6.33 45.88 -1.98
N VAL A 74 6.67 45.72 -3.25
CA VAL A 74 5.72 45.88 -4.37
C VAL A 74 5.57 44.52 -5.06
N LEU A 75 4.34 44.03 -5.19
CA LEU A 75 3.96 42.87 -5.95
C LEU A 75 3.34 43.28 -7.26
N PHE A 76 3.83 42.77 -8.37
CA PHE A 76 3.34 43.08 -9.70
C PHE A 76 3.35 41.82 -10.59
N GLU A 77 2.60 41.90 -11.69
CA GLU A 77 2.49 40.83 -12.69
C GLU A 77 2.95 41.41 -14.05
N VAL A 78 3.64 40.58 -14.82
CA VAL A 78 3.79 40.84 -16.27
C VAL A 78 2.84 39.89 -16.98
N ASN A 79 1.89 40.49 -17.72
CA ASN A 79 0.83 39.74 -18.38
C ASN A 79 1.27 39.18 -19.75
N LYS A 80 0.37 38.48 -20.44
CA LYS A 80 0.63 37.85 -21.75
C LYS A 80 0.97 38.83 -22.87
N GLU A 81 0.60 40.07 -22.73
CA GLU A 81 0.90 41.18 -23.65
C GLU A 81 2.20 41.92 -23.28
N GLY A 82 2.92 41.43 -22.24
CA GLY A 82 4.14 42.07 -21.77
C GLY A 82 3.95 43.34 -20.95
N LYS A 83 2.72 43.62 -20.47
CA LYS A 83 2.39 44.83 -19.68
C LYS A 83 2.56 44.51 -18.19
N PHE A 84 3.09 45.49 -17.47
CA PHE A 84 3.19 45.49 -16.03
C PHE A 84 1.85 45.81 -15.38
N VAL A 85 1.37 44.96 -14.50
CA VAL A 85 0.10 45.14 -13.76
C VAL A 85 0.42 45.10 -12.26
N LEU A 86 0.22 46.22 -11.58
CA LEU A 86 0.42 46.32 -10.15
C LEU A 86 -0.65 45.50 -9.42
N GLN A 87 -0.23 44.57 -8.55
CA GLN A 87 -1.12 43.72 -7.79
C GLN A 87 -1.32 44.22 -6.35
N TYR A 88 -0.21 44.54 -5.66
CA TYR A 88 -0.26 44.92 -4.26
C TYR A 88 0.99 45.75 -3.87
N VAL A 89 0.81 46.71 -2.99
CA VAL A 89 1.90 47.49 -2.39
C VAL A 89 1.76 47.43 -0.88
N ASP A 90 2.79 46.87 -0.22
CA ASP A 90 2.86 46.81 1.23
C ASP A 90 3.68 48.00 1.74
N ALA A 91 3.11 49.22 1.66
CA ALA A 91 3.79 50.43 2.09
C ALA A 91 3.09 51.08 3.30
N PRO A 92 3.87 51.64 4.24
CA PRO A 92 3.35 52.22 5.49
C PRO A 92 2.62 53.58 5.26
N TYR A 93 2.79 54.21 4.10
CA TYR A 93 2.16 55.48 3.73
C TYR A 93 1.32 55.35 2.47
N PRO A 94 0.07 55.87 2.43
CA PRO A 94 -0.77 55.82 1.22
C PRO A 94 -0.14 56.54 0.03
N GLU A 95 0.62 57.59 0.28
CA GLU A 95 1.30 58.40 -0.74
C GLU A 95 2.38 57.58 -1.49
N LEU A 96 2.98 56.59 -0.85
CA LEU A 96 3.90 55.64 -1.50
C LEU A 96 3.16 54.73 -2.44
N ASN A 97 1.92 54.31 -2.09
CA ASN A 97 1.11 53.48 -2.97
C ASN A 97 0.73 54.21 -4.28
N GLU A 98 0.41 55.51 -4.17
CA GLU A 98 0.06 56.31 -5.35
C GLU A 98 1.29 56.56 -6.24
N GLU A 99 2.47 56.79 -5.65
CA GLU A 99 3.72 56.92 -6.39
C GLU A 99 4.10 55.63 -7.12
N VAL A 100 3.96 54.49 -6.47
CA VAL A 100 4.19 53.16 -7.10
C VAL A 100 3.23 52.94 -8.26
N LYS A 101 1.93 53.26 -8.08
CA LYS A 101 0.96 53.18 -9.16
C LYS A 101 1.32 54.02 -10.37
N ARG A 102 1.79 55.28 -10.12
CA ARG A 102 2.27 56.19 -11.16
C ARG A 102 3.43 55.57 -11.94
N ILE A 103 4.42 55.00 -11.26
CA ILE A 103 5.58 54.41 -11.89
C ILE A 103 5.24 53.18 -12.70
N PHE A 104 4.43 52.28 -12.14
CA PHE A 104 4.02 51.05 -12.86
C PHE A 104 3.14 51.39 -14.08
N GLY A 105 2.44 52.50 -14.05
CA GLY A 105 1.71 53.02 -15.24
C GLY A 105 2.62 53.55 -16.36
N LEU A 106 3.88 53.84 -16.06
CA LEU A 106 4.89 54.32 -17.02
C LEU A 106 5.83 53.24 -17.52
N MET A 107 5.69 52.00 -17.01
CA MET A 107 6.52 50.87 -17.41
C MET A 107 6.35 50.54 -18.89
N PRO A 108 7.48 50.25 -19.60
CA PRO A 108 7.40 49.90 -21.02
C PRO A 108 6.74 48.49 -21.19
N ILE A 109 6.19 48.26 -22.38
CA ILE A 109 5.77 46.93 -22.79
C ILE A 109 7.03 46.12 -23.18
N ILE A 110 7.19 44.94 -22.60
CA ILE A 110 8.35 44.08 -22.82
C ILE A 110 7.93 42.72 -23.39
N GLY A 111 8.89 41.87 -23.74
CA GLY A 111 8.60 40.49 -24.11
C GLY A 111 7.93 39.76 -22.93
N PRO A 112 6.74 39.12 -23.12
CA PRO A 112 6.02 38.46 -22.06
C PRO A 112 6.81 37.22 -21.53
N PRO A 113 6.58 36.78 -20.29
CA PRO A 113 7.10 35.50 -19.82
C PRO A 113 6.48 34.37 -20.63
N THR A 114 7.23 33.28 -20.83
CA THR A 114 6.71 32.14 -21.58
C THR A 114 6.79 30.86 -20.73
N PHE A 115 5.80 29.99 -20.93
CA PHE A 115 5.77 28.62 -20.40
C PHE A 115 5.71 27.64 -21.56
N ALA A 116 6.69 26.77 -21.68
CA ALA A 116 6.85 25.84 -22.81
C ALA A 116 6.78 26.56 -24.18
N GLY A 117 7.31 27.79 -24.25
CA GLY A 117 7.32 28.62 -25.48
C GLY A 117 6.03 29.40 -25.78
N ASN A 118 5.01 29.27 -24.95
CA ASN A 118 3.74 30.03 -25.11
C ASN A 118 3.71 31.25 -24.15
N PRO A 119 3.27 32.42 -24.60
CA PRO A 119 3.11 33.57 -23.73
C PRO A 119 2.18 33.29 -22.54
N THR A 120 2.64 33.64 -21.36
CA THR A 120 1.92 33.42 -20.09
C THR A 120 1.95 34.70 -19.27
N TYR A 121 1.50 34.63 -18.03
CA TYR A 121 1.68 35.70 -17.04
C TYR A 121 2.52 35.17 -15.87
N SER A 122 3.30 36.02 -15.25
CA SER A 122 4.06 35.67 -14.05
C SER A 122 4.11 36.81 -13.07
N ARG A 123 4.16 36.50 -11.78
CA ARG A 123 4.16 37.48 -10.69
C ARG A 123 5.55 37.64 -10.10
N TYR A 124 5.89 38.90 -9.82
CA TYR A 124 7.20 39.31 -9.35
C TYR A 124 7.06 40.25 -8.16
N SER A 125 8.10 40.38 -7.36
CA SER A 125 8.13 41.35 -6.28
C SER A 125 9.47 42.08 -6.25
N ILE A 126 9.43 43.39 -5.94
CA ILE A 126 10.63 44.18 -5.65
C ILE A 126 10.53 44.84 -4.28
N LYS A 127 11.65 45.08 -3.68
CA LYS A 127 11.80 45.81 -2.42
C LYS A 127 12.33 47.22 -2.73
N ILE A 128 11.64 48.24 -2.23
CA ILE A 128 12.05 49.63 -2.34
C ILE A 128 12.49 50.13 -0.98
N ASN A 129 13.72 50.65 -0.88
CA ASN A 129 14.25 51.23 0.33
C ASN A 129 14.14 52.77 0.29
N ILE A 130 13.87 53.40 1.43
CA ILE A 130 13.87 54.85 1.59
C ILE A 130 14.81 55.20 2.71
N PRO A 131 15.77 56.16 2.51
CA PRO A 131 16.05 56.90 1.29
C PRO A 131 16.58 56.04 0.14
N LEU A 132 16.31 56.50 -1.12
CA LEU A 132 16.86 55.87 -2.32
C LEU A 132 18.38 56.14 -2.34
N GLU A 133 19.19 55.13 -2.14
CA GLU A 133 20.66 55.30 -2.25
C GLU A 133 21.11 55.06 -3.68
N GLU A 134 21.71 56.04 -4.31
CA GLU A 134 22.26 55.96 -5.68
C GLU A 134 23.49 55.01 -5.80
N SER A 135 23.99 54.46 -4.71
CA SER A 135 25.24 53.68 -4.67
C SER A 135 25.05 52.16 -4.53
N LEU A 136 24.01 51.61 -5.14
CA LEU A 136 23.74 50.16 -5.03
C LEU A 136 24.55 49.26 -5.97
N ASN A 137 25.36 49.83 -6.90
CA ASN A 137 26.13 49.01 -7.83
C ASN A 137 27.50 48.56 -7.30
N ALA A 138 28.00 49.17 -6.20
CA ALA A 138 29.27 48.73 -5.57
C ALA A 138 29.04 48.02 -4.21
N ALA A 139 28.03 48.45 -3.44
CA ALA A 139 27.70 47.83 -2.15
C ALA A 139 26.89 46.55 -2.26
N ASN A 140 26.01 46.43 -3.30
CA ASN A 140 25.28 45.19 -3.53
C ASN A 140 26.15 44.09 -4.15
N SER A 141 27.21 44.40 -4.90
CA SER A 141 28.19 43.40 -5.33
C SER A 141 29.02 42.87 -4.15
N VAL A 142 29.44 43.77 -3.24
CA VAL A 142 30.21 43.35 -2.05
C VAL A 142 29.34 42.76 -0.95
N LEU A 143 28.12 43.28 -0.76
CA LEU A 143 27.14 42.70 0.19
C LEU A 143 26.51 41.44 -0.35
N ASN A 144 26.24 41.34 -1.67
CA ASN A 144 25.78 40.09 -2.29
C ASN A 144 26.91 39.06 -2.40
N GLU A 145 28.16 39.42 -2.65
CA GLU A 145 29.26 38.45 -2.54
C GLU A 145 29.56 38.08 -1.09
N SER A 146 29.53 39.02 -0.16
CA SER A 146 29.70 38.71 1.27
C SER A 146 28.51 37.97 1.85
N SER A 147 27.26 38.30 1.47
CA SER A 147 26.09 37.58 1.91
C SER A 147 25.89 36.24 1.16
N LYS A 148 26.20 36.15 -0.15
CA LYS A 148 26.28 34.87 -0.85
C LYS A 148 27.39 33.99 -0.28
N ASN A 149 28.58 34.52 -0.03
CA ASN A 149 29.67 33.76 0.57
C ASN A 149 29.44 33.43 2.05
N LEU A 150 28.75 34.29 2.83
CA LEU A 150 28.35 33.99 4.21
C LEU A 150 27.19 32.98 4.25
N ASN A 151 26.20 33.11 3.38
CA ASN A 151 25.12 32.14 3.29
C ASN A 151 25.60 30.80 2.70
N GLN A 152 26.41 30.81 1.64
CA GLN A 152 27.02 29.58 1.13
C GLN A 152 27.97 28.95 2.16
N LYS A 153 28.77 29.76 2.88
CA LYS A 153 29.65 29.25 3.93
C LYS A 153 28.88 28.75 5.15
N LYS A 154 27.72 29.36 5.45
CA LYS A 154 26.81 28.92 6.51
C LYS A 154 26.04 27.67 6.11
N GLU A 155 25.51 27.60 4.87
CA GLU A 155 24.89 26.43 4.32
C GLU A 155 25.85 25.24 4.23
N LEU A 156 27.06 25.45 3.72
CA LEU A 156 28.12 24.43 3.68
C LEU A 156 28.52 23.95 5.08
N THR A 157 28.61 24.84 6.06
CA THR A 157 28.93 24.45 7.44
C THR A 157 27.77 23.72 8.12
N GLU A 158 26.53 24.07 7.87
CA GLU A 158 25.36 23.33 8.35
C GLU A 158 25.29 21.96 7.71
N TYR A 159 25.53 21.83 6.39
CA TYR A 159 25.60 20.58 5.68
C TYR A 159 26.78 19.70 6.17
N ASP A 160 27.96 20.27 6.35
CA ASP A 160 29.13 19.54 6.83
C ASP A 160 29.00 19.13 8.32
N ALA A 161 28.12 19.79 9.07
CA ALA A 161 27.81 19.45 10.45
C ALA A 161 26.86 18.21 10.54
N ILE A 162 26.24 17.81 9.43
CA ILE A 162 25.40 16.60 9.41
C ILE A 162 26.30 15.37 9.58
N LYS A 163 26.19 14.74 10.75
CA LYS A 163 26.96 13.56 11.06
C LYS A 163 26.22 12.30 10.59
N TYR A 164 26.92 11.47 9.84
CA TYR A 164 26.47 10.16 9.45
C TYR A 164 27.19 9.10 10.26
N SER A 165 26.49 8.07 10.67
CA SER A 165 27.08 6.87 11.25
C SER A 165 27.04 5.71 10.26
N GLU A 166 27.88 4.70 10.49
CA GLU A 166 27.77 3.45 9.73
C GLU A 166 26.41 2.83 9.95
N PHE A 167 25.77 2.39 8.86
CA PHE A 167 24.44 1.81 8.91
C PHE A 167 24.48 0.46 9.64
N SER A 168 23.84 0.39 10.79
CA SER A 168 23.89 -0.73 11.73
C SER A 168 22.67 -1.65 11.69
N HIS A 169 21.81 -1.49 10.67
CA HIS A 169 20.51 -2.15 10.54
C HIS A 169 19.54 -1.85 11.69
N PRO A 170 19.26 -0.54 11.95
CA PRO A 170 18.38 -0.15 13.05
C PRO A 170 16.92 -0.61 12.85
N GLU A 171 16.52 -0.91 11.61
CA GLU A 171 15.21 -1.48 11.28
C GLU A 171 14.92 -2.77 12.04
N PHE A 172 15.92 -3.62 12.32
CA PHE A 172 15.75 -4.91 13.00
C PHE A 172 15.27 -4.81 14.45
N LYS A 173 15.33 -3.62 15.05
CA LYS A 173 14.82 -3.34 16.40
C LYS A 173 13.73 -2.28 16.42
N SER A 174 13.31 -1.81 15.25
CA SER A 174 12.33 -0.74 15.09
C SER A 174 10.89 -1.26 15.21
N ASN A 175 9.95 -0.33 15.30
CA ASN A 175 8.52 -0.63 15.24
C ASN A 175 7.94 -0.59 13.81
N LEU A 176 8.79 -0.68 12.81
CA LEU A 176 8.35 -0.94 11.44
C LEU A 176 7.62 -2.28 11.34
N ASN A 177 6.55 -2.30 10.57
CA ASN A 177 5.92 -3.55 10.18
C ASN A 177 6.85 -4.35 9.27
N ILE A 178 7.02 -5.62 9.58
CA ILE A 178 7.66 -6.58 8.67
C ILE A 178 6.69 -6.82 7.51
N PRO A 179 7.09 -6.65 6.24
CA PRO A 179 6.23 -6.95 5.10
C PRO A 179 5.61 -8.35 5.21
N PHE A 180 4.27 -8.42 5.09
CA PHE A 180 3.59 -9.69 5.28
C PHE A 180 3.65 -10.55 4.02
N SER A 181 4.62 -11.44 4.00
CA SER A 181 4.72 -12.56 3.07
C SER A 181 4.81 -13.85 3.87
N HIS A 182 4.00 -14.85 3.53
CA HIS A 182 4.04 -16.16 4.19
C HIS A 182 5.41 -16.81 4.09
N ASN A 183 6.12 -16.60 2.98
CA ASN A 183 7.47 -17.11 2.78
C ASN A 183 8.49 -16.41 3.71
N LEU A 184 8.44 -15.08 3.79
CA LEU A 184 9.31 -14.30 4.68
C LEU A 184 9.09 -14.68 6.15
N TYR A 185 7.83 -14.83 6.56
CA TYR A 185 7.47 -15.14 7.95
C TYR A 185 7.92 -16.55 8.40
N THR A 186 8.05 -17.50 7.47
CA THR A 186 8.56 -18.84 7.77
C THR A 186 9.96 -18.81 8.38
N GLN A 187 10.78 -17.78 8.09
CA GLN A 187 12.14 -17.63 8.59
C GLN A 187 12.20 -17.53 10.13
N PHE A 188 11.21 -16.91 10.77
CA PHE A 188 11.17 -16.68 12.20
C PHE A 188 9.99 -17.36 12.94
N ASP A 189 9.06 -17.97 12.22
CA ASP A 189 7.86 -18.60 12.79
C ASP A 189 8.21 -19.70 13.81
N ALA A 190 9.28 -20.46 13.55
CA ALA A 190 9.79 -21.49 14.48
C ALA A 190 10.27 -20.88 15.81
N ALA A 191 10.93 -19.72 15.78
CA ALA A 191 11.37 -19.01 16.98
C ALA A 191 10.17 -18.48 17.79
N LEU A 192 9.13 -17.99 17.10
CA LEU A 192 7.89 -17.54 17.73
C LEU A 192 7.08 -18.70 18.33
N ASN A 193 7.28 -19.95 17.86
CA ASN A 193 6.57 -21.13 18.35
C ASN A 193 7.17 -21.75 19.61
N GLN A 194 8.33 -21.27 20.10
CA GLN A 194 8.94 -21.82 21.31
C GLN A 194 7.98 -21.73 22.50
N ILE A 195 7.93 -22.81 23.30
CA ILE A 195 7.08 -22.87 24.49
C ILE A 195 7.57 -21.84 25.51
N GLY A 196 6.65 -21.05 26.05
CA GLY A 196 6.97 -20.01 27.02
C GLY A 196 7.14 -18.61 26.41
N THR A 197 7.19 -18.46 25.08
CA THR A 197 7.17 -17.14 24.43
C THR A 197 5.82 -16.44 24.67
N ASN A 198 5.86 -15.14 24.94
CA ASN A 198 4.67 -14.31 25.17
C ASN A 198 4.32 -13.49 23.91
N ASN A 199 4.28 -14.15 22.77
CA ASN A 199 3.93 -13.52 21.50
C ASN A 199 2.47 -13.76 21.10
N HIS A 200 1.97 -12.96 20.15
CA HIS A 200 0.58 -12.99 19.69
C HIS A 200 0.56 -13.15 18.16
N THR A 201 0.79 -14.39 17.69
CA THR A 201 1.04 -14.68 16.27
C THR A 201 -0.18 -14.57 15.36
N ALA A 202 -1.37 -14.44 15.91
CA ALA A 202 -2.59 -14.29 15.10
C ALA A 202 -2.80 -12.88 14.54
N SER A 203 -2.16 -11.83 15.08
CA SER A 203 -2.30 -10.44 14.59
C SER A 203 -1.10 -10.04 13.73
N LYS A 204 -1.29 -9.86 12.44
CA LYS A 204 -0.25 -9.51 11.44
C LYS A 204 -0.60 -8.22 10.68
N PRO A 205 0.39 -7.50 10.11
CA PRO A 205 1.83 -7.73 10.19
C PRO A 205 2.41 -7.52 11.59
N TYR A 206 3.51 -8.24 11.90
CA TYR A 206 4.30 -8.02 13.11
C TYR A 206 5.24 -6.83 12.92
N THR A 207 5.61 -6.17 14.02
CA THR A 207 6.74 -5.24 13.99
C THR A 207 8.07 -5.99 14.20
N TYR A 208 9.18 -5.40 13.72
CA TYR A 208 10.50 -5.95 14.00
C TYR A 208 10.77 -6.03 15.51
N ALA A 209 10.34 -5.02 16.28
CA ALA A 209 10.50 -5.01 17.74
C ALA A 209 9.78 -6.18 18.44
N GLU A 210 8.62 -6.61 17.94
CA GLU A 210 7.90 -7.77 18.47
C GLU A 210 8.66 -9.07 18.20
N VAL A 211 9.18 -9.24 16.98
CA VAL A 211 9.85 -10.49 16.56
C VAL A 211 11.27 -10.57 17.10
N SER A 212 12.00 -9.44 17.17
CA SER A 212 13.39 -9.38 17.63
C SER A 212 13.61 -9.80 19.10
N GLN A 213 12.52 -9.90 19.87
CA GLN A 213 12.56 -10.49 21.22
C GLN A 213 12.85 -12.00 21.20
N TYR A 214 12.60 -12.68 20.08
CA TYR A 214 12.67 -14.14 19.95
C TYR A 214 13.56 -14.59 18.78
N TYR A 215 13.88 -13.69 17.86
CA TYR A 215 14.64 -13.98 16.65
C TYR A 215 15.68 -12.89 16.37
N ASP A 216 16.94 -13.28 16.25
CA ASP A 216 18.03 -12.34 15.95
C ASP A 216 18.17 -12.13 14.42
N PHE A 217 17.55 -11.07 13.93
CA PHE A 217 17.63 -10.69 12.52
C PHE A 217 19.07 -10.39 12.08
N LYS A 218 19.89 -9.79 12.96
CA LYS A 218 21.27 -9.42 12.63
C LYS A 218 22.14 -10.66 12.47
N GLU A 219 22.01 -11.62 13.37
CA GLU A 219 22.71 -12.91 13.25
C GLU A 219 22.27 -13.66 11.98
N ALA A 220 20.95 -13.73 11.73
CA ALA A 220 20.40 -14.38 10.54
C ALA A 220 20.91 -13.74 9.23
N TYR A 221 20.97 -12.39 9.19
CA TYR A 221 21.53 -11.65 8.08
C TYR A 221 23.03 -11.97 7.87
N GLN A 222 23.82 -11.96 8.94
CA GLN A 222 25.27 -12.23 8.88
C GLN A 222 25.58 -13.65 8.37
N LYS A 223 24.78 -14.66 8.74
CA LYS A 223 24.95 -16.04 8.27
C LYS A 223 24.87 -16.19 6.76
N ILE A 224 24.07 -15.36 6.09
CA ILE A 224 23.85 -15.44 4.65
C ILE A 224 24.53 -14.30 3.87
N LYS A 225 25.20 -13.38 4.56
CA LYS A 225 25.93 -12.27 3.94
C LYS A 225 27.04 -12.79 3.04
N LYS A 226 27.12 -12.26 1.82
CA LYS A 226 28.19 -12.60 0.86
C LYS A 226 29.36 -11.64 1.00
N ASP A 227 30.57 -12.14 0.95
CA ASP A 227 31.75 -11.30 0.86
C ASP A 227 31.80 -10.65 -0.53
N LYS A 228 31.73 -9.31 -0.56
CA LYS A 228 31.79 -8.48 -1.74
C LYS A 228 32.64 -7.24 -1.44
N SER A 229 33.65 -7.04 -2.26
CA SER A 229 34.56 -5.89 -2.10
C SER A 229 34.01 -4.61 -2.73
N SER A 230 33.35 -4.69 -3.87
CA SER A 230 32.85 -3.52 -4.58
C SER A 230 31.56 -2.96 -3.96
N VAL A 231 31.37 -1.66 -4.01
CA VAL A 231 30.13 -0.98 -3.52
C VAL A 231 28.89 -1.53 -4.21
N TRP A 232 28.90 -1.67 -5.53
CA TRP A 232 27.78 -2.22 -6.27
C TRP A 232 27.53 -3.71 -5.95
N GLY A 233 28.60 -4.48 -5.73
CA GLY A 233 28.47 -5.86 -5.29
C GLY A 233 27.81 -5.98 -3.92
N LYS A 234 28.18 -5.13 -2.95
CA LYS A 234 27.52 -5.10 -1.65
C LYS A 234 26.03 -4.75 -1.77
N LYS A 235 25.69 -3.69 -2.51
CA LYS A 235 24.30 -3.26 -2.72
C LYS A 235 23.44 -4.28 -3.45
N LEU A 236 23.98 -4.96 -4.46
CA LEU A 236 23.23 -5.98 -5.20
C LEU A 236 22.99 -7.24 -4.37
N TRP A 237 23.97 -7.64 -3.56
CA TRP A 237 23.93 -8.95 -2.89
C TRP A 237 23.58 -8.94 -1.42
N ASN A 238 23.71 -7.81 -0.74
CA ASN A 238 23.55 -7.76 0.72
C ASN A 238 22.73 -6.57 1.20
N ASP A 239 23.16 -5.36 0.82
CA ASP A 239 22.78 -4.13 1.52
C ASP A 239 21.62 -3.41 0.83
N HIS A 240 21.01 -2.47 1.51
CA HIS A 240 20.07 -1.53 0.90
C HIS A 240 20.76 -0.68 -0.17
N THR A 241 19.99 -0.24 -1.17
CA THR A 241 20.51 0.61 -2.26
C THR A 241 20.98 1.96 -1.73
N VAL A 242 20.13 2.60 -0.91
CA VAL A 242 20.51 3.74 -0.09
C VAL A 242 20.20 3.40 1.36
N ALA A 243 21.14 3.65 2.25
CA ALA A 243 20.96 3.49 3.69
C ALA A 243 21.70 4.62 4.38
N ILE A 244 20.98 5.43 5.13
CA ILE A 244 21.51 6.59 5.85
C ILE A 244 21.09 6.47 7.30
N GLN A 245 22.03 6.71 8.19
CA GLN A 245 21.79 6.72 9.63
C GLN A 245 22.51 7.92 10.24
N GLY A 246 21.76 8.72 10.97
CA GLY A 246 22.25 9.76 11.85
C GLY A 246 22.11 9.38 13.31
N GLU A 247 22.17 10.34 14.20
CA GLU A 247 22.04 10.14 15.65
C GLU A 247 20.59 9.78 16.02
N ASP A 248 19.62 10.54 15.51
CA ASP A 248 18.19 10.43 15.84
C ASP A 248 17.31 10.00 14.67
N TYR A 249 17.90 9.62 13.54
CA TYR A 249 17.14 9.19 12.37
C TYR A 249 17.89 8.14 11.56
N TRP A 250 17.15 7.40 10.81
CA TRP A 250 17.67 6.53 9.77
C TRP A 250 16.62 6.36 8.68
N PHE A 251 17.06 6.11 7.47
CA PHE A 251 16.17 5.70 6.39
C PHE A 251 16.89 4.83 5.36
N THR A 252 16.11 4.02 4.68
CA THR A 252 16.54 3.21 3.54
C THR A 252 15.67 3.51 2.35
N LEU A 253 16.27 3.40 1.15
CA LEU A 253 15.56 3.50 -0.11
C LEU A 253 16.02 2.35 -1.00
N ASN A 254 15.04 1.60 -1.52
CA ASN A 254 15.29 0.45 -2.36
C ASN A 254 14.39 0.47 -3.59
N PRO A 255 14.91 0.19 -4.79
CA PRO A 255 14.06 -0.09 -5.94
C PRO A 255 13.37 -1.42 -5.73
N ILE A 256 12.14 -1.53 -6.24
CA ILE A 256 11.35 -2.75 -6.23
C ILE A 256 11.20 -3.24 -7.66
N PHE A 257 11.46 -4.51 -7.87
CA PHE A 257 11.21 -5.19 -9.13
C PHE A 257 10.42 -6.48 -8.87
N ASP A 258 9.40 -6.72 -9.69
CA ASP A 258 8.77 -8.03 -9.88
C ASP A 258 8.62 -8.23 -11.38
N LEU A 259 9.63 -8.86 -11.98
CA LEU A 259 9.71 -9.13 -13.40
C LEU A 259 9.54 -10.61 -13.61
N ARG A 260 8.49 -10.99 -14.32
CA ARG A 260 8.13 -12.38 -14.57
C ARG A 260 7.85 -12.58 -16.05
N ALA A 261 8.29 -13.70 -16.60
CA ALA A 261 7.92 -14.19 -17.92
C ALA A 261 7.47 -15.65 -17.81
N GLY A 262 6.50 -16.06 -18.63
CA GLY A 262 5.97 -17.41 -18.55
C GLY A 262 5.10 -17.81 -19.72
N VAL A 263 4.62 -19.02 -19.66
CA VAL A 263 3.67 -19.61 -20.63
C VAL A 263 2.60 -20.41 -19.89
N SER A 264 1.39 -20.41 -20.42
CA SER A 264 0.28 -21.20 -19.89
C SER A 264 -0.30 -22.15 -20.94
N SER A 265 -0.85 -23.27 -20.48
CA SER A 265 -1.60 -24.22 -21.29
C SER A 265 -2.93 -24.51 -20.58
N PRO A 266 -4.11 -24.40 -21.24
CA PRO A 266 -4.29 -24.03 -22.64
C PRO A 266 -3.71 -22.65 -22.95
N LYS A 267 -3.24 -22.50 -24.19
CA LYS A 267 -2.62 -21.27 -24.67
C LYS A 267 -3.71 -20.27 -25.04
N VAL A 268 -3.93 -19.26 -24.21
CA VAL A 268 -4.77 -18.10 -24.51
C VAL A 268 -3.96 -17.05 -25.26
N ASN A 269 -2.73 -16.83 -24.80
CA ASN A 269 -1.75 -15.91 -25.38
C ASN A 269 -0.40 -16.60 -25.58
N ASP A 270 0.47 -16.03 -26.43
CA ASP A 270 1.78 -16.60 -26.71
C ASP A 270 2.67 -16.68 -25.48
N TYR A 271 2.55 -15.71 -24.56
CA TYR A 271 3.30 -15.66 -23.31
C TYR A 271 2.53 -14.89 -22.24
N THR A 272 2.80 -15.20 -21.00
CA THR A 272 2.42 -14.42 -19.84
C THR A 272 3.59 -13.57 -19.36
N TYR A 273 3.31 -12.43 -18.76
CA TYR A 273 4.36 -11.60 -18.17
C TYR A 273 3.81 -10.73 -17.05
N GLN A 274 4.70 -10.29 -16.19
CA GLN A 274 4.49 -9.22 -15.23
C GLN A 274 5.72 -8.34 -15.24
N ASN A 275 5.50 -7.03 -15.29
CA ASN A 275 6.56 -6.02 -15.27
C ASN A 275 6.18 -4.97 -14.22
N THR A 276 6.60 -5.23 -12.99
CA THR A 276 6.40 -4.32 -11.85
C THR A 276 7.70 -3.60 -11.56
N ARG A 277 7.59 -2.29 -11.44
CA ARG A 277 8.67 -1.38 -11.02
C ARG A 277 8.15 -0.52 -9.89
N GLY A 278 9.00 -0.26 -8.92
CA GLY A 278 8.59 0.51 -7.76
C GLY A 278 9.76 0.97 -6.92
N ILE A 279 9.39 1.63 -5.83
CA ILE A 279 10.33 2.11 -4.84
C ILE A 279 9.77 1.86 -3.44
N GLN A 280 10.64 1.49 -2.52
CA GLN A 280 10.33 1.40 -1.11
C GLN A 280 11.21 2.34 -0.33
N ILE A 281 10.62 3.11 0.55
CA ILE A 281 11.29 3.96 1.53
C ILE A 281 10.84 3.52 2.91
N GLN A 282 11.80 3.32 3.80
CA GLN A 282 11.54 2.98 5.20
C GLN A 282 12.41 3.86 6.08
N GLY A 283 11.93 4.19 7.27
CA GLY A 283 12.73 5.00 8.17
C GLY A 283 12.22 5.05 9.60
N GLY A 284 13.05 5.62 10.46
CA GLY A 284 12.75 5.91 11.85
C GLY A 284 13.20 7.31 12.22
N LEU A 285 12.39 8.01 12.98
CA LEU A 285 12.66 9.32 13.55
C LEU A 285 12.59 9.22 15.06
N GLY A 286 13.71 9.44 15.72
CA GLY A 286 13.89 9.16 17.15
C GLY A 286 13.61 7.68 17.45
N LYS A 287 13.13 7.41 18.67
CA LYS A 287 12.83 6.04 19.14
C LYS A 287 11.37 5.62 18.96
N LYS A 288 10.49 6.56 18.61
CA LYS A 288 9.04 6.36 18.66
C LYS A 288 8.34 6.29 17.32
N LEU A 289 8.85 7.00 16.32
CA LEU A 289 8.20 7.11 15.02
C LEU A 289 8.94 6.27 13.98
N ASN A 290 8.20 5.42 13.28
CA ASN A 290 8.69 4.68 12.12
C ASN A 290 7.70 4.80 10.98
N PHE A 291 8.21 4.75 9.75
CA PHE A 291 7.38 4.81 8.56
C PHE A 291 7.90 3.89 7.46
N THR A 292 6.99 3.42 6.65
CA THR A 292 7.29 2.74 5.39
C THR A 292 6.33 3.23 4.32
N THR A 293 6.82 3.37 3.10
CA THR A 293 5.99 3.59 1.92
C THR A 293 6.58 2.83 0.75
N SER A 294 5.72 2.18 -0.02
CA SER A 294 6.06 1.44 -1.23
C SER A 294 5.07 1.81 -2.32
N ILE A 295 5.56 2.14 -3.49
CA ILE A 295 4.75 2.45 -4.66
C ILE A 295 5.21 1.52 -5.77
N TYR A 296 4.23 0.89 -6.44
CA TYR A 296 4.44 -0.07 -7.50
C TYR A 296 3.63 0.34 -8.72
N GLU A 297 4.24 0.28 -9.88
CA GLU A 297 3.60 0.43 -11.17
C GLU A 297 3.82 -0.84 -11.98
N SER A 298 2.75 -1.41 -12.51
CA SER A 298 2.76 -2.78 -13.01
C SER A 298 2.01 -2.91 -14.32
N GLN A 299 2.57 -3.65 -15.24
CA GLN A 299 1.89 -4.17 -16.42
C GLN A 299 1.97 -5.69 -16.40
N GLY A 300 0.84 -6.36 -16.67
CA GLY A 300 0.83 -7.82 -16.62
C GLY A 300 -0.21 -8.45 -17.54
N ARG A 301 0.12 -9.66 -17.99
CA ARG A 301 -0.75 -10.60 -18.69
C ARG A 301 -0.58 -11.94 -18.00
N PHE A 302 -1.65 -12.46 -17.43
CA PHE A 302 -1.61 -13.67 -16.62
C PHE A 302 -2.16 -14.87 -17.38
N ALA A 303 -2.22 -16.04 -16.74
CA ALA A 303 -2.93 -17.21 -17.28
C ALA A 303 -4.43 -16.92 -17.44
N GLY A 304 -5.09 -17.54 -18.41
CA GLY A 304 -6.48 -17.25 -18.77
C GLY A 304 -7.42 -17.26 -17.58
N TYR A 305 -7.42 -18.32 -16.78
CA TYR A 305 -8.30 -18.43 -15.60
C TYR A 305 -8.17 -17.26 -14.60
N TYR A 306 -6.96 -16.70 -14.50
CA TYR A 306 -6.71 -15.59 -13.57
C TYR A 306 -7.23 -14.27 -14.15
N ASN A 307 -7.08 -14.08 -15.48
CA ASN A 307 -7.65 -12.95 -16.16
C ASN A 307 -9.19 -13.01 -16.08
N ASP A 308 -9.80 -14.18 -16.38
CA ASP A 308 -11.25 -14.41 -16.30
C ASP A 308 -11.80 -14.06 -14.90
N TYR A 309 -11.08 -14.47 -13.84
CA TYR A 309 -11.46 -14.12 -12.48
C TYR A 309 -11.31 -12.60 -12.21
N ALA A 310 -10.22 -11.99 -12.63
CA ALA A 310 -9.98 -10.55 -12.46
C ALA A 310 -11.06 -9.71 -13.17
N GLU A 311 -11.52 -10.14 -14.34
CA GLU A 311 -12.60 -9.51 -15.12
C GLU A 311 -13.99 -9.75 -14.47
N SER A 312 -14.21 -10.92 -13.88
CA SER A 312 -15.49 -11.23 -13.21
C SER A 312 -15.77 -10.35 -11.99
N ILE A 313 -14.74 -9.70 -11.43
CA ILE A 313 -14.83 -8.77 -10.29
C ILE A 313 -14.56 -7.32 -10.71
N GLN A 314 -14.75 -6.98 -11.98
CA GLN A 314 -14.52 -5.65 -12.53
C GLN A 314 -15.31 -4.56 -11.80
N PRO A 315 -14.80 -3.31 -11.75
CA PRO A 315 -15.50 -2.20 -11.13
C PRO A 315 -16.53 -1.58 -12.10
N SER A 316 -17.45 -0.79 -11.55
CA SER A 316 -18.22 0.16 -12.34
C SER A 316 -17.31 1.20 -13.00
N GLY A 317 -17.72 1.74 -14.16
CA GLY A 317 -17.03 2.87 -14.79
C GLY A 317 -16.02 2.50 -15.89
N GLY A 318 -16.09 1.27 -16.43
CA GLY A 318 -15.42 0.88 -17.69
C GLY A 318 -13.97 0.38 -17.54
N ASN A 319 -13.41 0.30 -16.35
CA ASN A 319 -12.17 -0.43 -16.14
C ASN A 319 -12.44 -1.95 -16.24
N PRO A 320 -11.61 -2.73 -16.97
CA PRO A 320 -11.94 -4.11 -17.34
C PRO A 320 -11.82 -5.11 -16.19
N ALA A 321 -11.02 -4.82 -15.16
CA ALA A 321 -10.68 -5.83 -14.18
C ALA A 321 -10.30 -5.24 -12.81
N VAL A 322 -10.32 -6.10 -11.79
CA VAL A 322 -9.61 -5.90 -10.52
C VAL A 322 -8.57 -7.01 -10.40
N ILE A 323 -7.30 -6.67 -10.30
CA ILE A 323 -6.26 -7.65 -10.02
C ILE A 323 -6.39 -8.08 -8.55
N PRO A 324 -6.63 -9.37 -8.28
CA PRO A 324 -6.89 -9.87 -6.93
C PRO A 324 -5.80 -9.51 -5.92
N GLY A 325 -6.21 -8.95 -4.78
CA GLY A 325 -5.28 -8.49 -3.74
C GLY A 325 -4.52 -7.19 -4.06
N ILE A 326 -4.67 -6.63 -5.25
CA ILE A 326 -3.94 -5.44 -5.72
C ILE A 326 -4.90 -4.26 -5.91
N GLY A 327 -5.80 -4.31 -6.89
CA GLY A 327 -6.71 -3.20 -7.15
C GLY A 327 -7.21 -3.12 -8.58
N ILE A 328 -7.90 -2.01 -8.88
CA ILE A 328 -8.49 -1.74 -10.19
C ILE A 328 -7.39 -1.64 -11.25
N ALA A 329 -7.62 -2.26 -12.39
CA ALA A 329 -6.71 -2.29 -13.52
C ALA A 329 -7.33 -1.68 -14.77
N LYS A 330 -6.52 -1.01 -15.57
CA LYS A 330 -6.85 -0.50 -16.90
C LYS A 330 -6.44 -1.49 -17.97
N SER A 331 -7.06 -1.42 -19.15
CA SER A 331 -6.61 -2.17 -20.31
C SER A 331 -5.22 -1.71 -20.76
N PHE A 332 -4.38 -2.66 -21.10
CA PHE A 332 -3.04 -2.41 -21.64
C PHE A 332 -2.73 -3.38 -22.78
N LYS A 333 -2.49 -2.87 -23.97
CA LYS A 333 -2.29 -3.69 -25.19
C LYS A 333 -3.39 -4.75 -25.33
N THR A 334 -3.08 -5.91 -25.94
CA THR A 334 -4.01 -7.03 -26.09
C THR A 334 -3.94 -7.91 -24.85
N ASP A 335 -5.09 -8.15 -24.21
CA ASP A 335 -5.29 -9.04 -23.05
C ASP A 335 -4.27 -8.85 -21.90
N ALA A 336 -3.89 -7.61 -21.65
CA ALA A 336 -3.01 -7.25 -20.56
C ALA A 336 -3.59 -6.07 -19.76
N TYR A 337 -3.09 -5.90 -18.56
CA TYR A 337 -3.57 -4.92 -17.59
C TYR A 337 -2.44 -3.98 -17.16
N ASP A 338 -2.80 -2.73 -16.91
CA ASP A 338 -1.99 -1.71 -16.25
C ASP A 338 -2.60 -1.39 -14.89
N PHE A 339 -1.83 -1.58 -13.83
CA PHE A 339 -2.31 -1.46 -12.46
C PHE A 339 -1.23 -0.95 -11.53
N ALA A 340 -1.64 -0.22 -10.51
CA ALA A 340 -0.75 0.32 -9.49
C ALA A 340 -1.10 -0.24 -8.11
N LEU A 341 -0.09 -0.33 -7.26
CA LEU A 341 -0.24 -0.65 -5.85
C LEU A 341 0.51 0.38 -5.02
N ALA A 342 -0.07 0.83 -3.94
CA ALA A 342 0.62 1.56 -2.88
C ALA A 342 0.42 0.84 -1.56
N ASP A 343 1.45 0.83 -0.72
CA ASP A 343 1.41 0.34 0.65
C ASP A 343 2.19 1.33 1.51
N ALA A 344 1.57 1.87 2.53
CA ALA A 344 2.19 2.86 3.41
C ALA A 344 1.74 2.67 4.85
N ASN A 345 2.65 2.90 5.79
CA ASN A 345 2.35 2.81 7.21
C ASN A 345 3.22 3.77 8.00
N ILE A 346 2.59 4.50 8.91
CA ILE A 346 3.26 5.27 9.95
C ILE A 346 2.93 4.60 11.27
N THR A 347 3.96 4.28 12.04
CA THR A 347 3.85 3.63 13.35
C THR A 347 4.39 4.57 14.42
N TYR A 348 3.59 4.84 15.44
CA TYR A 348 3.98 5.67 16.58
C TYR A 348 3.78 4.91 17.90
N ASN A 349 4.87 4.74 18.64
CA ASN A 349 4.83 4.19 19.99
C ASN A 349 4.59 5.31 21.00
N ALA A 350 3.35 5.44 21.45
CA ALA A 350 3.02 6.42 22.49
C ALA A 350 3.79 6.10 23.77
N ASP A 351 3.77 4.84 24.17
CA ASP A 351 4.56 4.29 25.27
C ASP A 351 4.91 2.82 25.05
N LYS A 352 5.37 2.12 26.09
CA LYS A 352 5.70 0.70 26.04
C LYS A 352 4.50 -0.25 25.82
N PHE A 353 3.27 0.24 26.02
CA PHE A 353 2.05 -0.56 25.93
C PHE A 353 1.27 -0.29 24.65
N ILE A 354 1.32 0.95 24.14
CA ILE A 354 0.45 1.43 23.07
C ILE A 354 1.25 1.77 21.82
N ASN A 355 0.92 1.07 20.74
CA ASN A 355 1.43 1.28 19.41
C ASN A 355 0.27 1.71 18.50
N LEU A 356 0.38 2.88 17.89
CA LEU A 356 -0.58 3.45 16.96
C LEU A 356 -0.05 3.30 15.54
N GLN A 357 -0.92 2.91 14.61
CA GLN A 357 -0.57 2.78 13.20
C GLN A 357 -1.63 3.46 12.34
N LEU A 358 -1.19 4.31 11.42
CA LEU A 358 -2.00 4.86 10.36
C LEU A 358 -1.42 4.38 9.04
N GLY A 359 -2.23 3.77 8.20
CA GLY A 359 -1.69 3.18 6.98
C GLY A 359 -2.71 3.02 5.85
N TYR A 360 -2.17 2.66 4.71
CA TYR A 360 -2.86 2.14 3.55
C TYR A 360 -2.22 0.80 3.22
N GLY A 361 -2.96 -0.29 3.35
CA GLY A 361 -2.40 -1.64 3.24
C GLY A 361 -3.39 -2.71 3.65
N ARG A 362 -2.88 -3.87 4.03
CA ARG A 362 -3.69 -5.05 4.39
C ARG A 362 -3.36 -5.52 5.79
N ASN A 363 -4.35 -6.08 6.47
CA ASN A 363 -4.20 -6.71 7.78
C ASN A 363 -4.59 -8.18 7.67
N PHE A 364 -4.04 -9.01 8.56
CA PHE A 364 -4.34 -10.43 8.59
C PHE A 364 -4.53 -10.90 10.05
N ILE A 365 -5.62 -11.61 10.33
CA ILE A 365 -5.93 -12.15 11.66
C ILE A 365 -6.06 -13.66 11.56
N GLY A 366 -5.06 -14.38 12.07
CA GLY A 366 -5.05 -15.83 12.09
C GLY A 366 -3.64 -16.42 12.17
N ASP A 367 -3.55 -17.69 12.56
CA ASP A 367 -2.31 -18.48 12.54
C ASP A 367 -2.20 -19.35 11.28
N GLY A 368 -3.25 -19.42 10.47
CA GLY A 368 -3.34 -20.19 9.25
C GLY A 368 -2.64 -19.57 8.05
N TYR A 369 -2.70 -20.30 6.93
CA TYR A 369 -2.41 -19.78 5.60
C TYR A 369 -3.57 -18.93 5.09
N ARG A 370 -4.81 -19.39 5.33
CA ARG A 370 -6.03 -18.60 5.15
C ARG A 370 -6.44 -17.94 6.46
N SER A 371 -7.33 -16.99 6.34
CA SER A 371 -8.10 -16.48 7.47
C SER A 371 -9.58 -16.42 7.15
N LEU A 372 -10.39 -16.86 8.10
CA LEU A 372 -11.85 -16.69 8.04
C LEU A 372 -12.27 -15.34 8.62
N LEU A 373 -11.41 -14.67 9.38
CA LEU A 373 -11.71 -13.43 10.09
C LEU A 373 -11.31 -12.20 9.28
N THR A 374 -10.02 -11.98 9.08
CA THR A 374 -9.48 -10.90 8.24
C THR A 374 -8.30 -11.46 7.46
N SER A 375 -8.37 -11.43 6.14
CA SER A 375 -7.31 -11.90 5.25
C SER A 375 -6.68 -10.74 4.47
N ASP A 376 -5.53 -11.00 3.87
CA ASP A 376 -4.83 -10.12 2.96
C ASP A 376 -5.17 -10.37 1.47
N GLY A 377 -6.24 -11.14 1.22
CA GLY A 377 -6.68 -11.49 -0.14
C GLY A 377 -7.38 -10.37 -0.89
N ALA A 378 -7.91 -9.36 -0.19
CA ALA A 378 -8.53 -8.18 -0.80
C ALA A 378 -7.51 -7.07 -1.09
N SER A 379 -7.90 -6.12 -1.95
CA SER A 379 -7.12 -4.90 -2.24
C SER A 379 -6.80 -4.12 -0.97
N PRO A 380 -5.69 -3.35 -0.94
CA PRO A 380 -5.35 -2.49 0.19
C PRO A 380 -6.42 -1.43 0.47
N TYR A 381 -6.53 -1.05 1.73
CA TYR A 381 -7.48 -0.04 2.23
C TYR A 381 -6.82 0.87 3.27
N PRO A 382 -7.29 2.12 3.42
CA PRO A 382 -6.88 2.97 4.53
C PRO A 382 -7.32 2.36 5.86
N PHE A 383 -6.45 2.43 6.85
CA PHE A 383 -6.77 1.95 8.20
C PHE A 383 -6.11 2.79 9.29
N PHE A 384 -6.74 2.82 10.45
CA PHE A 384 -6.14 3.23 11.71
C PHE A 384 -6.19 2.06 12.69
N LYS A 385 -5.05 1.73 13.30
CA LYS A 385 -4.92 0.58 14.19
C LYS A 385 -4.27 0.97 15.51
N ILE A 386 -4.84 0.48 16.59
CA ILE A 386 -4.33 0.63 17.96
C ILE A 386 -3.98 -0.75 18.48
N ASN A 387 -2.71 -0.98 18.78
CA ASN A 387 -2.26 -2.19 19.46
C ASN A 387 -1.93 -1.84 20.91
N THR A 388 -2.61 -2.47 21.84
CA THR A 388 -2.34 -2.36 23.28
C THR A 388 -1.83 -3.71 23.77
N THR A 389 -0.57 -3.75 24.24
CA THR A 389 0.07 -4.99 24.70
C THR A 389 0.50 -4.84 26.14
N PHE A 390 -0.02 -5.68 27.00
CA PHE A 390 0.35 -5.70 28.42
C PHE A 390 0.17 -7.11 29.00
N TRP A 391 0.98 -7.46 29.97
CA TRP A 391 0.95 -8.77 30.64
C TRP A 391 0.97 -9.92 29.62
N LYS A 392 -0.11 -10.67 29.43
CA LYS A 392 -0.28 -11.79 28.49
C LYS A 392 -1.32 -11.48 27.41
N ILE A 393 -1.67 -10.22 27.25
CA ILE A 393 -2.74 -9.76 26.36
C ILE A 393 -2.17 -8.84 25.30
N LYS A 394 -2.61 -9.03 24.06
CA LYS A 394 -2.52 -8.05 22.98
C LYS A 394 -3.94 -7.76 22.50
N TYR A 395 -4.33 -6.50 22.58
CA TYR A 395 -5.63 -6.02 22.12
C TYR A 395 -5.44 -5.09 20.94
N THR A 396 -5.98 -5.50 19.81
CA THR A 396 -5.88 -4.77 18.54
C THR A 396 -7.25 -4.23 18.15
N ASN A 397 -7.36 -2.93 17.99
CA ASN A 397 -8.51 -2.26 17.40
C ASN A 397 -8.12 -1.76 16.02
N THR A 398 -8.89 -2.08 14.98
CA THR A 398 -8.63 -1.65 13.62
C THR A 398 -9.87 -1.01 13.03
N TYR A 399 -9.72 0.20 12.51
CA TYR A 399 -10.75 0.97 11.82
C TYR A 399 -10.36 1.06 10.35
N MET A 400 -11.27 0.74 9.44
CA MET A 400 -11.00 0.59 8.02
C MET A 400 -11.99 1.38 7.18
N TRP A 401 -11.49 2.00 6.11
CA TRP A 401 -12.27 2.70 5.09
C TRP A 401 -12.30 1.84 3.84
N LEU A 402 -13.46 1.31 3.52
CA LEU A 402 -13.65 0.31 2.47
C LEU A 402 -14.47 0.88 1.31
N LYS A 403 -14.46 0.18 0.17
CA LYS A 403 -15.22 0.55 -1.03
C LYS A 403 -16.05 -0.62 -1.54
N ASP A 404 -17.25 -0.31 -2.01
CA ASP A 404 -18.04 -1.13 -2.90
C ASP A 404 -17.99 -0.51 -4.29
N ILE A 405 -17.42 -1.23 -5.25
CA ILE A 405 -17.12 -0.70 -6.59
C ILE A 405 -18.08 -1.22 -7.66
N ARG A 406 -19.16 -1.88 -7.23
CA ARG A 406 -20.21 -2.41 -8.14
C ARG A 406 -21.07 -1.28 -8.72
N PRO A 407 -21.72 -1.50 -9.88
CA PRO A 407 -22.63 -0.52 -10.48
C PRO A 407 -23.73 -0.08 -9.51
N GLU A 408 -24.33 -1.00 -8.75
CA GLU A 408 -25.45 -0.75 -7.83
C GLU A 408 -25.06 0.13 -6.63
N ALA A 409 -23.75 0.23 -6.33
CA ALA A 409 -23.21 1.02 -5.25
C ALA A 409 -22.49 2.30 -5.75
N THR A 410 -22.47 2.53 -7.06
CA THR A 410 -21.78 3.67 -7.67
C THR A 410 -22.80 4.77 -8.01
N ILE A 411 -22.58 5.97 -7.45
CA ILE A 411 -23.43 7.15 -7.69
C ILE A 411 -22.54 8.26 -8.27
N ASP A 412 -22.96 8.85 -9.38
CA ASP A 412 -22.23 9.93 -10.08
C ASP A 412 -20.74 9.60 -10.30
N GLY A 413 -20.43 8.35 -10.67
CA GLY A 413 -19.07 7.88 -10.91
C GLY A 413 -18.25 7.67 -9.63
N THR A 414 -18.84 7.85 -8.45
CA THR A 414 -18.18 7.66 -7.15
C THR A 414 -18.58 6.33 -6.54
N TYR A 415 -17.61 5.49 -6.21
CA TYR A 415 -17.81 4.20 -5.56
C TYR A 415 -18.38 4.32 -4.16
N GLY A 416 -19.27 3.40 -3.81
CA GLY A 416 -19.90 3.34 -2.50
C GLY A 416 -18.88 3.25 -1.37
N SER A 417 -19.03 4.11 -0.36
CA SER A 417 -18.18 4.09 0.84
C SER A 417 -18.82 3.25 1.92
N LYS A 418 -18.03 2.40 2.54
CA LYS A 418 -18.38 1.65 3.75
C LYS A 418 -17.24 1.64 4.73
N TYR A 419 -17.53 1.38 5.97
CA TYR A 419 -16.59 1.43 7.06
C TYR A 419 -16.64 0.11 7.83
N MET A 420 -15.52 -0.23 8.43
CA MET A 420 -15.45 -1.39 9.29
C MET A 420 -14.62 -1.08 10.52
N ALA A 421 -15.08 -1.53 11.67
CA ALA A 421 -14.29 -1.55 12.89
C ALA A 421 -14.18 -3.00 13.37
N ASN A 422 -13.00 -3.39 13.85
CA ASN A 422 -12.85 -4.67 14.52
C ASN A 422 -12.06 -4.58 15.81
N HIS A 423 -12.39 -5.47 16.72
CA HIS A 423 -11.69 -5.75 17.96
C HIS A 423 -11.09 -7.15 17.89
N PHE A 424 -9.84 -7.27 18.25
CA PHE A 424 -9.16 -8.55 18.36
C PHE A 424 -8.38 -8.64 19.67
N LEU A 425 -8.90 -9.41 20.61
CA LEU A 425 -8.30 -9.65 21.91
C LEU A 425 -7.55 -10.99 21.87
N SER A 426 -6.25 -10.98 21.97
CA SER A 426 -5.42 -12.18 22.04
C SER A 426 -4.85 -12.35 23.43
N TRP A 427 -5.06 -13.52 24.02
CA TRP A 427 -4.63 -13.86 25.39
C TRP A 427 -3.80 -15.15 25.41
N ASN A 428 -2.58 -15.05 25.89
CA ASN A 428 -1.74 -16.22 26.22
C ASN A 428 -2.18 -16.81 27.55
N VAL A 429 -3.18 -17.70 27.53
CA VAL A 429 -3.76 -18.33 28.73
C VAL A 429 -2.68 -19.08 29.51
N THR A 430 -1.88 -19.87 28.81
CA THR A 430 -0.73 -20.61 29.36
C THR A 430 0.52 -20.41 28.50
N LYS A 431 1.65 -20.98 28.92
CA LYS A 431 2.89 -21.01 28.12
C LYS A 431 2.73 -21.70 26.75
N ARG A 432 1.66 -22.50 26.56
CA ARG A 432 1.40 -23.29 25.36
C ARG A 432 0.16 -22.84 24.61
N TRP A 433 -0.81 -22.22 25.29
CA TRP A 433 -2.13 -21.97 24.75
C TRP A 433 -2.43 -20.48 24.62
N ASN A 434 -2.69 -20.06 23.41
CA ASN A 434 -3.27 -18.76 23.06
C ASN A 434 -4.73 -18.95 22.67
N LEU A 435 -5.60 -18.13 23.22
CA LEU A 435 -7.00 -18.00 22.88
C LEU A 435 -7.28 -16.55 22.50
N SER A 436 -8.04 -16.33 21.44
CA SER A 436 -8.37 -14.97 21.03
C SER A 436 -9.84 -14.85 20.66
N PHE A 437 -10.35 -13.66 20.88
CA PHE A 437 -11.72 -13.24 20.55
C PHE A 437 -11.67 -12.15 19.47
N PHE A 438 -12.55 -12.27 18.48
CA PHE A 438 -12.71 -11.32 17.38
C PHE A 438 -14.15 -10.84 17.29
N GLU A 439 -14.33 -9.56 17.10
CA GLU A 439 -15.60 -8.93 16.78
C GLU A 439 -15.39 -7.90 15.69
N SER A 440 -16.30 -7.82 14.75
CA SER A 440 -16.27 -6.87 13.65
C SER A 440 -17.67 -6.34 13.35
N VAL A 441 -17.75 -5.09 12.93
CA VAL A 441 -18.96 -4.49 12.40
C VAL A 441 -18.66 -3.71 11.12
N VAL A 442 -19.51 -3.90 10.10
CA VAL A 442 -19.46 -3.17 8.83
C VAL A 442 -20.69 -2.29 8.71
N TRP A 443 -20.52 -1.02 8.34
CA TRP A 443 -21.62 -0.08 8.11
C TRP A 443 -21.38 0.79 6.88
N THR A 444 -22.43 1.42 6.39
CA THR A 444 -22.40 2.29 5.21
C THR A 444 -22.62 3.74 5.57
N ASN A 445 -22.41 4.63 4.60
CA ASN A 445 -22.69 6.07 4.72
C ASN A 445 -24.19 6.41 4.52
N THR A 446 -25.10 5.53 4.90
CA THR A 446 -26.54 5.80 4.80
C THR A 446 -26.93 6.99 5.69
N ASN A 447 -27.75 7.90 5.17
CA ASN A 447 -28.18 9.14 5.85
C ASN A 447 -27.00 10.04 6.28
N ASP A 448 -25.96 10.12 5.44
CA ASP A 448 -24.76 10.92 5.72
C ASP A 448 -24.07 10.59 7.05
N ARG A 449 -24.26 9.35 7.54
CA ARG A 449 -23.71 8.87 8.81
C ARG A 449 -22.18 8.97 8.84
N GLY A 450 -21.52 8.81 7.71
CA GLY A 450 -20.08 8.84 7.62
C GLY A 450 -19.40 7.75 8.46
N PHE A 451 -18.20 8.07 8.94
CA PHE A 451 -17.52 7.26 9.92
C PHE A 451 -18.14 7.50 11.29
N ASP A 452 -18.82 6.49 11.83
CA ASP A 452 -19.55 6.57 13.09
C ASP A 452 -18.62 6.36 14.30
N PHE A 453 -18.35 7.44 15.03
CA PHE A 453 -17.48 7.41 16.20
C PHE A 453 -18.02 6.58 17.37
N SER A 454 -19.29 6.16 17.35
CA SER A 454 -19.84 5.23 18.34
C SER A 454 -19.14 3.87 18.31
N PHE A 455 -18.57 3.49 17.15
CA PHE A 455 -17.79 2.27 16.98
C PHE A 455 -16.29 2.44 17.31
N VAL A 456 -15.85 3.63 17.71
CA VAL A 456 -14.46 3.86 18.13
C VAL A 456 -14.22 3.43 19.57
N ASN A 457 -15.27 3.13 20.32
CA ASN A 457 -15.13 2.64 21.70
C ASN A 457 -14.29 1.34 21.71
N PRO A 458 -13.12 1.32 22.37
CA PRO A 458 -12.19 0.21 22.27
C PRO A 458 -12.51 -0.99 23.18
N ILE A 459 -13.59 -0.95 23.96
CA ILE A 459 -13.82 -1.93 25.04
C ILE A 459 -15.20 -2.60 24.95
N ILE A 460 -16.16 -1.96 24.32
CA ILE A 460 -17.55 -2.43 24.28
C ILE A 460 -17.75 -3.41 23.10
N PHE A 461 -18.59 -4.42 23.31
CA PHE A 461 -19.12 -5.24 22.25
C PHE A 461 -19.94 -4.40 21.27
N TYR A 462 -19.59 -4.42 20.00
CA TYR A 462 -20.25 -3.65 18.94
C TYR A 462 -21.75 -3.96 18.82
N ARG A 463 -22.15 -5.19 19.17
CA ARG A 463 -23.55 -5.57 19.19
C ARG A 463 -24.41 -4.66 20.06
N THR A 464 -23.87 -4.17 21.18
CA THR A 464 -24.56 -3.21 22.05
C THR A 464 -24.73 -1.85 21.36
N VAL A 465 -23.71 -1.40 20.63
CA VAL A 465 -23.75 -0.15 19.86
C VAL A 465 -24.73 -0.27 18.68
N GLU A 466 -24.72 -1.41 18.00
CA GLU A 466 -25.63 -1.72 16.90
C GLU A 466 -27.10 -1.66 17.34
N PHE A 467 -27.45 -2.25 18.47
CA PHE A 467 -28.81 -2.21 19.00
C PHE A 467 -29.27 -0.77 19.31
N ASN A 468 -28.39 0.08 19.80
CA ASN A 468 -28.71 1.48 20.10
C ASN A 468 -28.80 2.36 18.84
N SER A 469 -28.13 1.96 17.76
CA SER A 469 -28.09 2.76 16.52
C SER A 469 -29.18 2.38 15.52
N SER A 470 -29.57 1.13 15.41
CA SER A 470 -30.63 0.46 14.65
C SER A 470 -30.14 -0.93 14.21
N SER A 471 -30.87 -1.96 14.48
CA SER A 471 -30.54 -3.36 14.15
C SER A 471 -30.42 -3.65 12.63
N LYS A 472 -30.71 -2.67 11.76
CA LYS A 472 -30.69 -2.83 10.30
C LYS A 472 -29.53 -2.07 9.61
N THR A 473 -28.68 -1.38 10.36
CA THR A 473 -27.70 -0.43 9.81
C THR A 473 -26.25 -0.95 9.79
N GLY A 474 -26.00 -2.15 10.29
CA GLY A 474 -24.68 -2.75 10.33
C GLY A 474 -24.73 -4.26 10.10
N ASN A 475 -23.58 -4.83 9.78
CA ASN A 475 -23.34 -6.26 9.68
C ASN A 475 -22.26 -6.65 10.67
N ALA A 476 -22.63 -7.37 11.73
CA ALA A 476 -21.71 -7.75 12.80
C ALA A 476 -21.29 -9.21 12.68
N MET A 477 -20.01 -9.49 12.90
CA MET A 477 -19.44 -10.83 12.94
C MET A 477 -18.66 -11.06 14.21
N LEU A 478 -18.74 -12.28 14.73
CA LEU A 478 -17.97 -12.75 15.88
C LEU A 478 -17.03 -13.87 15.46
N GLY A 479 -15.88 -13.96 16.12
CA GLY A 479 -14.92 -15.01 15.85
C GLY A 479 -14.05 -15.37 17.03
N PHE A 480 -13.48 -16.57 16.95
CA PHE A 480 -12.54 -17.08 17.94
C PHE A 480 -11.33 -17.65 17.20
N THR A 481 -10.15 -17.46 17.77
CA THR A 481 -8.95 -18.20 17.33
C THR A 481 -8.33 -18.92 18.51
N SER A 482 -7.75 -20.06 18.25
CA SER A 482 -6.99 -20.80 19.25
C SER A 482 -5.73 -21.39 18.63
N LYS A 483 -4.62 -21.28 19.34
CA LYS A 483 -3.35 -21.92 18.99
C LYS A 483 -2.79 -22.65 20.20
N TYR A 484 -2.43 -23.92 20.03
CA TYR A 484 -1.82 -24.72 21.07
C TYR A 484 -0.46 -25.27 20.60
N LYS A 485 0.60 -24.95 21.35
CA LYS A 485 1.97 -25.43 21.12
C LYS A 485 2.12 -26.83 21.74
N LEU A 486 1.99 -27.88 20.94
CA LEU A 486 2.20 -29.27 21.39
C LEU A 486 3.64 -29.49 21.83
N SER A 487 4.58 -28.94 21.06
CA SER A 487 6.01 -28.90 21.34
C SER A 487 6.63 -27.63 20.73
N ASN A 488 7.93 -27.44 20.83
CA ASN A 488 8.64 -26.38 20.11
C ASN A 488 8.56 -26.55 18.59
N GLN A 489 8.37 -27.78 18.11
CA GLN A 489 8.28 -28.10 16.69
C GLN A 489 6.84 -28.21 16.20
N TRP A 490 5.84 -28.48 17.05
CA TRP A 490 4.47 -28.72 16.65
C TRP A 490 3.49 -27.71 17.25
N ALA A 491 2.62 -27.18 16.44
CA ALA A 491 1.47 -26.39 16.88
C ALA A 491 0.20 -26.79 16.12
N ILE A 492 -0.91 -26.82 16.85
CA ILE A 492 -2.25 -26.88 16.26
C ILE A 492 -2.92 -25.51 16.42
N TYR A 493 -3.76 -25.15 15.46
CA TYR A 493 -4.50 -23.90 15.50
C TYR A 493 -5.87 -24.06 14.84
N GLY A 494 -6.77 -23.13 15.13
CA GLY A 494 -8.07 -23.09 14.50
C GLY A 494 -8.71 -21.73 14.63
N GLN A 495 -9.74 -21.52 13.80
CA GLN A 495 -10.65 -20.39 13.85
C GLN A 495 -12.08 -20.87 13.84
N PHE A 496 -12.96 -20.11 14.45
CA PHE A 496 -14.40 -20.26 14.35
C PHE A 496 -15.02 -18.90 14.10
N LEU A 497 -15.81 -18.78 13.07
CA LEU A 497 -16.51 -17.57 12.65
C LEU A 497 -18.01 -17.79 12.78
N ILE A 498 -18.70 -16.80 13.35
CA ILE A 498 -20.16 -16.69 13.40
C ILE A 498 -20.55 -15.35 12.75
N ASP A 499 -21.25 -15.43 11.63
CA ASP A 499 -21.84 -14.27 10.95
C ASP A 499 -23.28 -14.06 11.45
N GLU A 500 -24.12 -15.07 11.33
CA GLU A 500 -25.45 -15.16 11.94
C GLU A 500 -25.71 -16.56 12.45
N PHE A 501 -26.53 -16.71 13.49
CA PHE A 501 -27.07 -18.00 13.87
C PHE A 501 -28.44 -17.89 14.53
N ALA A 502 -29.26 -18.90 14.27
CA ALA A 502 -30.57 -19.07 14.90
C ALA A 502 -30.52 -20.31 15.81
N LEU A 503 -30.50 -20.09 17.12
CA LEU A 503 -30.34 -21.16 18.11
C LEU A 503 -31.41 -22.27 17.98
N ASN A 504 -32.67 -21.90 17.67
CA ASN A 504 -33.73 -22.84 17.48
C ASN A 504 -33.46 -23.75 16.27
N ASP A 505 -32.93 -23.20 15.17
CA ASP A 505 -32.60 -23.97 13.99
C ASP A 505 -31.37 -24.88 14.23
N VAL A 506 -30.42 -24.43 15.05
CA VAL A 506 -29.29 -25.29 15.48
C VAL A 506 -29.82 -26.47 16.29
N LYS A 507 -30.72 -26.23 17.27
CA LYS A 507 -31.31 -27.29 18.09
C LYS A 507 -32.15 -28.25 17.25
N ALA A 508 -32.88 -27.74 16.24
CA ALA A 508 -33.67 -28.55 15.33
C ALA A 508 -32.81 -29.37 14.33
N SER A 509 -31.53 -29.09 14.23
CA SER A 509 -30.56 -29.71 13.28
C SER A 509 -31.04 -29.67 11.82
N ASN A 510 -31.84 -28.64 11.45
CA ASN A 510 -32.51 -28.51 10.15
C ASN A 510 -31.60 -27.97 9.04
N LYS A 511 -30.34 -27.64 9.37
CA LYS A 511 -29.37 -27.01 8.45
C LYS A 511 -29.92 -25.74 7.80
N SER A 512 -30.47 -24.84 8.62
CA SER A 512 -31.03 -23.57 8.16
C SER A 512 -29.94 -22.68 7.57
N TRP A 513 -30.28 -21.93 6.52
CA TRP A 513 -29.43 -20.93 5.93
C TRP A 513 -28.99 -19.82 6.91
N ARG A 514 -29.77 -19.55 7.97
CA ARG A 514 -29.49 -18.60 9.02
C ARG A 514 -28.31 -18.98 9.91
N ASN A 515 -27.87 -20.23 9.83
CA ASN A 515 -26.69 -20.71 10.57
C ASN A 515 -25.44 -20.48 9.72
N LYS A 516 -25.04 -19.20 9.60
CA LYS A 516 -23.89 -18.74 8.84
C LYS A 516 -22.63 -18.79 9.71
N PHE A 517 -21.87 -19.86 9.59
CA PHE A 517 -20.61 -20.01 10.31
C PHE A 517 -19.51 -20.62 9.42
N GLY A 518 -18.29 -20.41 9.84
CA GLY A 518 -17.12 -21.04 9.23
C GLY A 518 -16.17 -21.56 10.30
N TYR A 519 -15.37 -22.55 9.97
CA TYR A 519 -14.31 -23.04 10.85
C TYR A 519 -13.06 -23.43 10.08
N GLN A 520 -11.92 -23.26 10.75
CA GLN A 520 -10.60 -23.63 10.28
C GLN A 520 -9.92 -24.50 11.33
N ALA A 521 -9.24 -25.53 10.88
CA ALA A 521 -8.33 -26.32 11.72
C ALA A 521 -7.03 -26.57 10.95
N GLY A 522 -5.90 -26.46 11.65
CA GLY A 522 -4.63 -26.69 11.02
C GLY A 522 -3.54 -27.12 11.99
N VAL A 523 -2.46 -27.63 11.43
CA VAL A 523 -1.26 -28.07 12.12
C VAL A 523 -0.03 -27.53 11.42
N LYS A 524 0.96 -27.11 12.22
CA LYS A 524 2.28 -26.66 11.77
C LYS A 524 3.36 -27.57 12.37
N TYR A 525 4.33 -27.94 11.54
CA TYR A 525 5.50 -28.72 11.94
C TYR A 525 6.78 -28.01 11.50
N TYR A 526 7.46 -27.44 12.47
CA TYR A 526 8.70 -26.69 12.28
C TYR A 526 9.92 -27.61 12.39
N ASN A 527 10.94 -27.41 11.58
CA ASN A 527 12.11 -28.26 11.47
C ASN A 527 11.70 -29.75 11.35
N ALA A 528 10.76 -29.98 10.42
CA ALA A 528 10.13 -31.28 10.24
C ALA A 528 11.17 -32.37 10.02
N PHE A 529 10.95 -33.54 10.65
CA PHE A 529 11.85 -34.67 10.61
C PHE A 529 13.29 -34.34 11.06
N ASN A 530 13.47 -33.31 11.93
CA ASN A 530 14.76 -32.75 12.34
C ASN A 530 15.60 -32.15 11.20
N ILE A 531 14.98 -31.85 10.06
CA ILE A 531 15.59 -31.09 8.97
C ILE A 531 15.43 -29.60 9.27
N GLN A 532 16.54 -28.93 9.53
CA GLN A 532 16.54 -27.51 9.86
C GLN A 532 15.88 -26.69 8.73
N ASN A 533 14.99 -25.77 9.11
CA ASN A 533 14.24 -24.89 8.22
C ASN A 533 13.28 -25.61 7.24
N LEU A 534 12.99 -26.89 7.43
CA LEU A 534 11.87 -27.53 6.76
C LEU A 534 10.59 -27.26 7.55
N PHE A 535 9.66 -26.56 6.94
CA PHE A 535 8.35 -26.23 7.49
C PHE A 535 7.26 -26.99 6.74
N LEU A 536 6.39 -27.67 7.48
CA LEU A 536 5.20 -28.32 6.94
C LEU A 536 3.95 -27.76 7.62
N GLN A 537 2.88 -27.61 6.83
CA GLN A 537 1.57 -27.18 7.33
C GLN A 537 0.47 -27.94 6.61
N ALA A 538 -0.54 -28.36 7.37
CA ALA A 538 -1.80 -28.83 6.82
C ALA A 538 -2.93 -27.99 7.40
N GLU A 539 -3.91 -27.63 6.57
CA GLU A 539 -5.02 -26.74 6.96
C GLU A 539 -6.30 -27.17 6.27
N TYR A 540 -7.39 -27.16 7.00
CA TYR A 540 -8.74 -27.37 6.50
C TYR A 540 -9.60 -26.15 6.80
N ASN A 541 -10.28 -25.62 5.79
CA ASN A 541 -11.21 -24.51 5.88
C ASN A 541 -12.61 -24.94 5.43
N HIS A 542 -13.63 -24.48 6.14
CA HIS A 542 -15.03 -24.72 5.83
C HIS A 542 -15.83 -23.45 6.08
N VAL A 543 -16.55 -22.99 5.07
CA VAL A 543 -17.38 -21.77 5.12
C VAL A 543 -18.77 -22.11 4.59
N ASN A 544 -19.76 -21.99 5.44
CA ASN A 544 -21.16 -22.26 5.07
C ASN A 544 -21.64 -21.32 3.94
N PRO A 545 -22.67 -21.74 3.17
CA PRO A 545 -23.35 -20.81 2.26
C PRO A 545 -23.84 -19.56 2.97
N TYR A 546 -23.84 -18.43 2.26
CA TYR A 546 -24.28 -17.09 2.70
C TYR A 546 -23.39 -16.42 3.75
N VAL A 547 -22.35 -17.05 4.27
CA VAL A 547 -21.35 -16.41 5.13
C VAL A 547 -20.72 -15.26 4.36
N TYR A 548 -20.47 -14.14 5.05
CA TYR A 548 -19.99 -12.86 4.52
C TYR A 548 -21.00 -12.04 3.70
N ALA A 549 -22.11 -12.64 3.26
CA ALA A 549 -23.18 -11.93 2.57
C ALA A 549 -24.13 -11.27 3.57
N HIS A 550 -24.82 -10.19 3.16
CA HIS A 550 -25.80 -9.49 3.99
C HIS A 550 -27.08 -9.18 3.19
N SER A 551 -28.20 -8.91 3.90
CA SER A 551 -29.46 -8.48 3.29
C SER A 551 -29.33 -7.15 2.54
N ASN A 552 -28.46 -6.26 3.01
CA ASN A 552 -27.97 -5.13 2.25
C ASN A 552 -26.59 -5.48 1.70
N PRO A 553 -26.43 -5.75 0.37
CA PRO A 553 -25.15 -6.17 -0.18
C PRO A 553 -23.99 -5.19 0.01
N ILE A 554 -24.27 -3.90 0.24
CA ILE A 554 -23.20 -2.92 0.51
C ILE A 554 -22.53 -3.19 1.87
N THR A 555 -23.28 -3.72 2.86
CA THR A 555 -22.72 -4.06 4.18
C THR A 555 -22.16 -5.48 4.26
N ASN A 556 -21.97 -6.15 3.13
CA ASN A 556 -21.27 -7.43 3.09
C ASN A 556 -19.83 -7.33 3.64
N TYR A 557 -19.24 -8.47 3.97
CA TYR A 557 -17.86 -8.55 4.46
C TYR A 557 -16.86 -8.61 3.29
N GLY A 558 -16.88 -7.55 2.46
CA GLY A 558 -16.03 -7.45 1.26
C GLY A 558 -15.47 -6.04 1.06
N HIS A 559 -14.47 -5.93 0.19
CA HIS A 559 -13.83 -4.69 -0.25
C HIS A 559 -13.40 -4.82 -1.72
N SER A 560 -13.75 -3.83 -2.54
CA SER A 560 -13.37 -3.81 -3.97
C SER A 560 -13.69 -5.14 -4.68
N ASN A 561 -14.93 -5.60 -4.54
CA ASN A 561 -15.47 -6.86 -5.09
C ASN A 561 -14.73 -8.13 -4.64
N GLN A 562 -13.98 -8.08 -3.54
CA GLN A 562 -13.24 -9.21 -2.97
C GLN A 562 -13.64 -9.45 -1.51
N SER A 563 -13.52 -10.70 -1.04
CA SER A 563 -13.80 -11.06 0.35
C SER A 563 -12.70 -10.58 1.29
N LEU A 564 -13.06 -10.01 2.44
CA LEU A 564 -12.14 -9.69 3.54
C LEU A 564 -11.82 -10.90 4.44
N GLY A 565 -12.64 -11.97 4.36
CA GLY A 565 -12.40 -13.24 5.03
C GLY A 565 -11.74 -14.27 4.09
N HIS A 566 -12.33 -15.48 4.03
CA HIS A 566 -11.83 -16.51 3.11
C HIS A 566 -11.94 -16.04 1.65
N GLN A 567 -10.86 -16.19 0.87
CA GLN A 567 -10.79 -15.64 -0.49
C GLN A 567 -11.84 -16.21 -1.46
N TRP A 568 -12.32 -17.44 -1.22
CA TRP A 568 -13.40 -18.02 -2.02
C TRP A 568 -14.82 -17.58 -1.59
N GLY A 569 -14.94 -16.74 -0.54
CA GLY A 569 -16.22 -16.33 0.00
C GLY A 569 -16.94 -17.44 0.77
N GLY A 570 -18.27 -17.46 0.70
CA GLY A 570 -19.11 -18.47 1.30
C GLY A 570 -19.21 -19.74 0.44
N ASN A 571 -19.95 -20.75 0.94
CA ASN A 571 -20.26 -21.99 0.22
C ASN A 571 -19.01 -22.72 -0.29
N ALA A 572 -17.98 -22.80 0.54
CA ALA A 572 -16.67 -23.33 0.16
C ALA A 572 -16.04 -24.18 1.27
N LYS A 573 -15.27 -25.16 0.87
CA LYS A 573 -14.35 -25.89 1.75
C LYS A 573 -13.09 -26.25 0.99
N GLU A 574 -11.95 -26.18 1.68
CA GLU A 574 -10.66 -26.55 1.10
C GLU A 574 -9.76 -27.26 2.11
N PHE A 575 -8.86 -28.04 1.59
CA PHE A 575 -7.75 -28.65 2.30
C PHE A 575 -6.44 -28.23 1.64
N LEU A 576 -5.51 -27.76 2.45
CA LEU A 576 -4.21 -27.25 2.03
C LEU A 576 -3.09 -28.09 2.66
N ILE A 577 -2.08 -28.42 1.86
CA ILE A 577 -0.80 -28.92 2.34
C ILE A 577 0.28 -27.98 1.83
N ILE A 578 1.15 -27.52 2.73
CA ILE A 578 2.23 -26.60 2.42
C ILE A 578 3.53 -27.17 2.93
N ALA A 579 4.56 -27.15 2.09
CA ALA A 579 5.92 -27.48 2.44
C ALA A 579 6.84 -26.34 2.03
N ARG A 580 7.68 -25.82 2.94
CA ARG A 580 8.68 -24.80 2.66
C ARG A 580 10.03 -25.24 3.20
N TYR A 581 11.05 -25.05 2.38
CA TYR A 581 12.41 -25.36 2.76
C TYR A 581 13.34 -24.22 2.40
N ASN A 582 14.12 -23.77 3.36
CA ASN A 582 15.11 -22.72 3.19
C ASN A 582 16.49 -23.23 3.62
N LYS A 583 17.48 -23.14 2.73
CA LYS A 583 18.87 -23.45 3.05
C LYS A 583 19.77 -22.35 2.52
N ASP A 584 20.42 -21.63 3.43
CA ASP A 584 21.19 -20.43 3.11
C ASP A 584 20.36 -19.44 2.31
N ARG A 585 20.61 -19.27 1.02
CA ARG A 585 19.87 -18.40 0.13
C ARG A 585 18.92 -19.14 -0.84
N TRP A 586 18.93 -20.46 -0.84
CA TRP A 586 18.02 -21.26 -1.63
C TRP A 586 16.69 -21.45 -0.91
N PHE A 587 15.62 -21.41 -1.64
CA PHE A 587 14.28 -21.68 -1.11
C PHE A 587 13.49 -22.57 -2.06
N GLY A 588 12.56 -23.31 -1.49
CA GLY A 588 11.57 -24.10 -2.21
C GLY A 588 10.25 -24.11 -1.45
N ASP A 589 9.16 -23.86 -2.16
CA ASP A 589 7.80 -23.81 -1.64
C ASP A 589 6.91 -24.73 -2.49
N LEU A 590 6.11 -25.54 -1.84
CA LEU A 590 5.05 -26.35 -2.46
C LEU A 590 3.76 -26.10 -1.70
N LYS A 591 2.70 -25.80 -2.43
CA LYS A 591 1.34 -25.70 -1.90
C LYS A 591 0.42 -26.59 -2.74
N LEU A 592 -0.24 -27.52 -2.09
CA LEU A 592 -1.29 -28.34 -2.67
C LEU A 592 -2.64 -27.92 -2.08
N THR A 593 -3.60 -27.64 -2.93
CA THR A 593 -4.96 -27.26 -2.55
C THR A 593 -5.95 -28.21 -3.20
N TYR A 594 -6.87 -28.75 -2.41
CA TYR A 594 -8.03 -29.48 -2.88
C TYR A 594 -9.28 -28.89 -2.24
N GLY A 595 -10.26 -28.48 -3.04
CA GLY A 595 -11.44 -27.85 -2.50
C GLY A 595 -12.70 -28.03 -3.33
N VAL A 596 -13.80 -27.65 -2.72
CA VAL A 596 -15.13 -27.66 -3.33
C VAL A 596 -15.76 -26.30 -3.07
N ARG A 597 -16.27 -25.67 -4.14
CA ARG A 597 -17.11 -24.48 -4.10
C ARG A 597 -18.50 -24.79 -4.64
N GLY A 598 -19.50 -24.13 -4.10
CA GLY A 598 -20.83 -24.09 -4.71
C GLY A 598 -21.00 -22.74 -5.40
N LEU A 599 -21.03 -22.75 -6.72
CA LEU A 599 -21.22 -21.56 -7.54
C LEU A 599 -22.68 -21.42 -7.95
N ASP A 600 -23.10 -20.21 -8.28
CA ASP A 600 -24.38 -19.97 -8.90
C ASP A 600 -24.34 -20.44 -10.37
N PHE A 601 -25.48 -20.79 -10.94
CA PHE A 601 -25.59 -21.00 -12.37
C PHE A 601 -25.76 -19.66 -13.09
N ASP A 602 -25.28 -19.56 -14.30
CA ASP A 602 -25.33 -18.38 -15.16
C ASP A 602 -26.24 -18.58 -16.38
N ASN A 603 -27.32 -19.33 -16.21
CA ASN A 603 -28.33 -19.59 -17.23
C ASN A 603 -29.68 -19.03 -16.81
N ASP A 604 -30.52 -18.70 -17.79
CA ASP A 604 -31.85 -18.12 -17.57
C ASP A 604 -32.82 -19.05 -16.80
N ASP A 605 -32.58 -20.36 -16.86
CA ASP A 605 -33.42 -21.37 -16.19
C ASP A 605 -33.11 -21.52 -14.68
N ASP A 606 -31.97 -21.00 -14.21
CA ASP A 606 -31.55 -21.11 -12.80
C ASP A 606 -30.81 -19.83 -12.36
N SER A 607 -31.57 -18.87 -11.87
CA SER A 607 -31.08 -17.58 -11.33
C SER A 607 -30.93 -17.61 -9.80
N PHE A 608 -30.94 -18.78 -9.17
CA PHE A 608 -30.87 -18.89 -7.71
C PHE A 608 -29.52 -18.41 -7.14
N ASN A 609 -29.58 -17.86 -5.94
CA ASN A 609 -28.45 -17.53 -5.11
C ASN A 609 -28.12 -18.72 -4.20
N TYR A 610 -27.05 -19.44 -4.49
CA TYR A 610 -26.62 -20.60 -3.72
C TYR A 610 -25.67 -20.23 -2.56
N GLY A 611 -25.40 -18.95 -2.35
CA GLY A 611 -24.66 -18.44 -1.20
C GLY A 611 -23.15 -18.52 -1.33
N GLY A 612 -22.61 -18.61 -2.55
CA GLY A 612 -21.19 -18.50 -2.86
C GLY A 612 -20.77 -17.05 -3.10
N ASN A 613 -21.63 -16.25 -3.72
CA ASN A 613 -21.38 -14.86 -4.02
C ASN A 613 -21.79 -13.95 -2.84
N ILE A 614 -20.83 -13.41 -2.14
CA ILE A 614 -21.04 -12.54 -0.98
C ILE A 614 -21.65 -11.16 -1.32
N TYR A 615 -21.72 -10.80 -2.59
CA TYR A 615 -22.25 -9.53 -3.08
C TYR A 615 -23.73 -9.64 -3.50
N LYS A 616 -24.37 -10.81 -3.31
CA LYS A 616 -25.81 -11.01 -3.49
C LYS A 616 -26.54 -10.90 -2.15
N ASN A 617 -27.76 -10.34 -2.20
CA ASN A 617 -28.67 -10.33 -1.05
C ASN A 617 -29.07 -11.77 -0.71
N TYR A 618 -28.82 -12.22 0.49
CA TYR A 618 -29.13 -13.59 0.92
C TYR A 618 -30.63 -13.86 1.07
N ASN A 619 -31.48 -12.84 1.07
CA ASN A 619 -32.97 -13.00 1.10
C ASN A 619 -33.55 -13.15 -0.29
N GLU A 620 -32.79 -12.92 -1.35
CA GLU A 620 -33.24 -12.94 -2.73
C GLU A 620 -32.75 -14.21 -3.46
N GLY A 621 -33.63 -14.87 -4.18
CA GLY A 621 -33.29 -16.02 -5.02
C GLY A 621 -32.73 -17.23 -4.27
N ARG A 622 -32.93 -17.36 -2.97
CA ARG A 622 -32.47 -18.51 -2.21
C ARG A 622 -33.34 -19.75 -2.53
N PRO A 623 -32.74 -20.89 -2.97
CA PRO A 623 -33.49 -22.06 -3.34
C PRO A 623 -34.02 -22.86 -2.14
N PHE A 624 -33.33 -22.77 -0.96
CA PHE A 624 -33.64 -23.58 0.21
C PHE A 624 -33.53 -22.75 1.49
N ASP A 625 -34.49 -22.88 2.39
CA ASP A 625 -34.43 -22.33 3.75
C ASP A 625 -33.77 -23.30 4.73
N THR A 626 -33.87 -24.60 4.47
CA THR A 626 -33.29 -25.67 5.29
C THR A 626 -32.61 -26.71 4.40
N GLY A 627 -31.82 -27.60 5.00
CA GLY A 627 -31.04 -28.56 4.25
C GLY A 627 -29.83 -28.00 3.53
N VAL A 628 -29.42 -26.76 3.89
CA VAL A 628 -28.28 -26.03 3.30
C VAL A 628 -26.99 -26.78 3.54
N LYS A 629 -26.16 -26.91 2.51
CA LYS A 629 -24.89 -27.62 2.57
C LYS A 629 -23.80 -26.95 1.70
N VAL A 630 -22.58 -27.06 2.08
CA VAL A 630 -21.44 -26.58 1.28
C VAL A 630 -21.32 -27.36 -0.02
N GLY A 631 -21.15 -26.66 -1.13
CA GLY A 631 -21.13 -27.20 -2.48
C GLY A 631 -22.51 -27.27 -3.13
N GLN A 632 -23.56 -26.64 -2.55
CA GLN A 632 -24.85 -26.47 -3.22
C GLN A 632 -24.76 -25.54 -4.43
N GLY A 633 -25.65 -25.70 -5.42
CA GLY A 633 -25.56 -25.03 -6.71
C GLY A 633 -24.64 -25.79 -7.67
N ASN A 634 -23.94 -25.12 -8.53
CA ASN A 634 -22.96 -25.72 -9.43
C ASN A 634 -21.69 -26.11 -8.64
N LYS A 635 -21.76 -27.35 -8.12
CA LYS A 635 -20.64 -27.90 -7.33
C LYS A 635 -19.39 -27.99 -8.18
N THR A 636 -18.39 -27.21 -7.83
CA THR A 636 -17.12 -27.15 -8.54
C THR A 636 -16.01 -27.70 -7.66
N THR A 637 -15.30 -28.71 -8.17
CA THR A 637 -14.10 -29.25 -7.54
C THR A 637 -12.87 -28.52 -8.08
N ILE A 638 -11.98 -28.10 -7.18
CA ILE A 638 -10.78 -27.35 -7.53
C ILE A 638 -9.58 -28.08 -6.94
N MET A 639 -8.57 -28.34 -7.78
CA MET A 639 -7.29 -28.88 -7.35
C MET A 639 -6.17 -28.01 -7.89
N ILE A 640 -5.25 -27.59 -7.02
CA ILE A 640 -4.13 -26.73 -7.39
C ILE A 640 -2.86 -27.26 -6.77
N ALA A 641 -1.81 -27.39 -7.60
CA ALA A 641 -0.45 -27.61 -7.16
C ALA A 641 0.38 -26.39 -7.59
N ASP A 642 0.92 -25.68 -6.61
CA ASP A 642 1.73 -24.49 -6.80
C ASP A 642 3.13 -24.75 -6.23
N PHE A 643 4.11 -24.82 -7.08
CA PHE A 643 5.51 -25.03 -6.74
C PHE A 643 6.33 -23.82 -7.14
N GLN A 644 7.15 -23.33 -6.22
CA GLN A 644 8.13 -22.28 -6.48
C GLN A 644 9.47 -22.66 -5.89
N ALA A 645 10.56 -22.41 -6.63
CA ALA A 645 11.91 -22.55 -6.10
C ALA A 645 12.79 -21.41 -6.63
N GLY A 646 13.82 -21.08 -5.86
CA GLY A 646 14.66 -19.96 -6.27
C GLY A 646 15.80 -19.66 -5.32
N TYR A 647 16.35 -18.47 -5.50
CA TYR A 647 17.54 -18.00 -4.81
C TYR A 647 17.36 -16.56 -4.32
N LEU A 648 17.62 -16.32 -3.04
CA LEU A 648 17.62 -14.99 -2.43
C LEU A 648 18.88 -14.24 -2.87
N ILE A 649 18.71 -13.25 -3.74
CA ILE A 649 19.80 -12.42 -4.25
C ILE A 649 20.24 -11.45 -3.16
N ASN A 650 19.29 -10.68 -2.62
CA ASN A 650 19.57 -9.68 -1.59
C ASN A 650 18.61 -9.83 -0.38
N PRO A 651 19.16 -10.14 0.80
CA PRO A 651 18.35 -10.32 2.00
C PRO A 651 17.74 -9.03 2.56
N SER A 652 18.39 -7.86 2.40
CA SER A 652 17.86 -6.59 2.92
C SER A 652 16.64 -6.09 2.17
N THR A 653 16.49 -6.48 0.90
CA THR A 653 15.34 -6.09 0.05
C THR A 653 14.41 -7.26 -0.25
N ASN A 654 14.70 -8.45 0.30
CA ASN A 654 14.02 -9.70 -0.01
C ASN A 654 13.91 -9.98 -1.53
N PHE A 655 14.95 -9.58 -2.27
CA PHE A 655 15.02 -9.71 -3.73
C PHE A 655 15.46 -11.11 -4.12
N LYS A 656 14.65 -11.79 -4.90
CA LYS A 656 14.77 -13.22 -5.25
C LYS A 656 14.78 -13.42 -6.75
N LEU A 657 15.53 -14.43 -7.20
CA LEU A 657 15.33 -15.10 -8.49
C LEU A 657 14.47 -16.33 -8.24
N PHE A 658 13.48 -16.59 -9.09
CA PHE A 658 12.58 -17.73 -8.90
C PHE A 658 12.13 -18.35 -10.22
N GLY A 659 11.76 -19.63 -10.15
CA GLY A 659 10.92 -20.33 -11.11
C GLY A 659 9.68 -20.85 -10.40
N SER A 660 8.55 -20.85 -11.08
CA SER A 660 7.27 -21.37 -10.53
C SER A 660 6.52 -22.20 -11.57
N LEU A 661 5.80 -23.19 -11.06
CA LEU A 661 4.92 -24.05 -11.83
C LEU A 661 3.60 -24.18 -11.07
N ILE A 662 2.52 -23.76 -11.71
CA ILE A 662 1.15 -23.91 -11.19
C ILE A 662 0.40 -24.85 -12.10
N TYR A 663 -0.15 -25.92 -11.50
CA TYR A 663 -1.16 -26.77 -12.12
C TYR A 663 -2.49 -26.50 -11.42
N ARG A 664 -3.55 -26.21 -12.17
CA ARG A 664 -4.90 -25.99 -11.67
C ARG A 664 -5.89 -26.80 -12.48
N SER A 665 -6.70 -27.61 -11.78
CA SER A 665 -7.88 -28.28 -12.33
C SER A 665 -9.12 -27.65 -11.72
N PHE A 666 -10.07 -27.28 -12.58
CA PHE A 666 -11.33 -26.68 -12.22
C PHE A 666 -12.44 -27.47 -12.91
N ASP A 667 -13.22 -28.20 -12.11
CA ASP A 667 -14.18 -29.21 -12.62
C ASP A 667 -15.57 -28.95 -12.02
N PRO A 668 -16.43 -28.14 -12.70
CA PRO A 668 -17.80 -27.91 -12.30
C PRO A 668 -18.66 -29.11 -12.64
N SER A 669 -19.70 -29.37 -11.83
CA SER A 669 -20.68 -30.46 -12.08
C SER A 669 -21.49 -30.22 -13.34
N LYS A 670 -21.63 -28.96 -13.76
CA LYS A 670 -22.30 -28.56 -15.00
C LYS A 670 -21.50 -27.41 -15.65
N ASN A 671 -21.16 -27.58 -16.92
CA ASN A 671 -20.55 -26.48 -17.68
C ASN A 671 -21.63 -25.45 -18.03
N THR A 672 -21.29 -24.16 -17.83
CA THR A 672 -22.12 -23.00 -18.17
C THR A 672 -21.32 -22.05 -19.02
N LEU A 673 -21.84 -20.86 -19.35
CA LEU A 673 -21.13 -19.86 -20.19
C LEU A 673 -19.86 -19.37 -19.52
N THR A 674 -19.92 -19.06 -18.22
CA THR A 674 -18.79 -18.49 -17.47
C THR A 674 -18.07 -19.52 -16.59
N THR A 675 -18.70 -20.67 -16.33
CA THR A 675 -18.19 -21.73 -15.43
C THR A 675 -18.09 -23.04 -16.19
N PHE A 676 -16.91 -23.39 -16.64
CA PHE A 676 -16.67 -24.62 -17.43
C PHE A 676 -15.40 -25.32 -16.98
N LYS A 677 -15.31 -26.60 -17.30
CA LYS A 677 -14.14 -27.43 -16.98
C LYS A 677 -12.90 -26.86 -17.65
N GLN A 678 -11.86 -26.60 -16.83
CA GLN A 678 -10.61 -26.05 -17.30
C GLN A 678 -9.43 -26.58 -16.47
N ASP A 679 -8.47 -27.19 -17.16
CA ASP A 679 -7.19 -27.57 -16.59
C ASP A 679 -6.12 -26.61 -17.12
N THR A 680 -5.35 -26.01 -16.21
CA THR A 680 -4.32 -25.04 -16.59
C THR A 680 -2.97 -25.43 -16.00
N THR A 681 -1.95 -25.42 -16.84
CA THR A 681 -0.56 -25.47 -16.39
C THR A 681 0.09 -24.15 -16.71
N TRP A 682 0.67 -23.50 -15.72
CA TRP A 682 1.31 -22.21 -15.87
C TRP A 682 2.74 -22.25 -15.33
N PHE A 683 3.70 -22.17 -16.25
CA PHE A 683 5.11 -22.05 -15.92
C PHE A 683 5.56 -20.61 -16.01
N SER A 684 6.34 -20.12 -15.05
CA SER A 684 6.95 -18.81 -15.09
C SER A 684 8.29 -18.77 -14.37
N PHE A 685 9.12 -17.81 -14.75
CA PHE A 685 10.39 -17.52 -14.08
C PHE A 685 10.60 -16.00 -14.03
N GLY A 686 11.41 -15.55 -13.08
CA GLY A 686 11.65 -14.13 -12.94
C GLY A 686 12.45 -13.73 -11.71
N VAL A 687 12.43 -12.44 -11.44
CA VAL A 687 13.00 -11.85 -10.22
C VAL A 687 11.93 -11.02 -9.53
N ARG A 688 11.89 -11.03 -8.20
CA ARG A 688 10.94 -10.22 -7.43
C ARG A 688 11.49 -9.81 -6.07
N ALA A 689 11.08 -8.63 -5.60
CA ALA A 689 11.12 -8.26 -4.21
C ALA A 689 9.84 -8.81 -3.53
N ASP A 690 9.99 -9.84 -2.67
CA ASP A 690 8.87 -10.57 -2.08
C ASP A 690 8.37 -9.85 -0.81
N LEU A 691 7.56 -8.80 -1.00
CA LEU A 691 7.09 -7.91 0.05
C LEU A 691 5.63 -8.15 0.45
N PHE A 692 4.87 -8.91 -0.33
CA PHE A 692 3.47 -9.27 -0.07
C PHE A 692 3.10 -10.57 -0.78
N ASN A 693 1.97 -11.18 -0.38
CA ASN A 693 1.50 -12.43 -0.96
C ASN A 693 0.81 -12.20 -2.31
N TRP A 694 1.14 -13.02 -3.29
CA TRP A 694 0.36 -13.23 -4.49
C TRP A 694 -0.44 -14.52 -4.36
N TYR A 695 -1.73 -14.45 -4.65
CA TYR A 695 -2.62 -15.59 -4.66
C TYR A 695 -3.07 -15.87 -6.08
N PHE A 696 -2.79 -17.08 -6.57
CA PHE A 696 -3.18 -17.55 -7.91
C PHE A 696 -4.17 -18.71 -7.84
N ASP A 697 -4.81 -18.93 -6.71
CA ASP A 697 -5.66 -20.07 -6.38
C ASP A 697 -7.15 -19.68 -6.30
N TYR A 698 -7.62 -19.08 -7.39
CA TYR A 698 -9.03 -18.67 -7.59
C TYR A 698 -9.82 -19.67 -8.43
#